data_342e731d6438ad979a09d7be58eb967e
#
_entry.id   342e731d6438ad979a09d7be58eb967e
#
_cell.length_a   1.000
_cell.length_b   1.000
_cell.length_c   1.000
_cell.angle_alpha   90.00
_cell.angle_beta   90.00
_cell.angle_gamma   90.00
#
_symmetry.space_group_name_H-M   'P 1'
#
loop_
_entity.id
_entity.type
_entity.pdbx_description
1 polymer ?
#
loop_
_entity_poly.entity_id
_entity_poly.type
_entity_poly.pdbx_seq_one_letter_code
_entity_poly.pdbx_strand_id
1 'polypeptide(L)'
;MRILKAILGGLLCLAGTALAQTTGQGPAPLRPPAAPLIACDPYFSVWSAADHLTYEDTKHWTGTRQAMHSMIRVDGSPFRLMGWDPRDYPALQQTGLQVLPTRTIYMFKGAGVSVTLTFMTPRLPHDLVLMSWPVTFLTWDVRSSDGKGHAVALYFDHSGEFVVNTPDQAVTWSQEEISDLAALRMGSQDQPVLAKKGDDLRIDWGYLYTATPNGTDVTRVVGPGQDVLWNFARSGALPVPKDFTSPRAANNYWPVAAFAFDLGKVGAKTVSRHVILAYDDIYSLEYLGRRLRPYWRRNGAEAADLLQEAAKRYELLKIQCQAFDKDLIADLTLAGGLKYARLAGLAYRQSVAAHKLVADEKGRPFYFPKENFSNGCIGTVDVFYPSAPILLFLSPELMKASVVPLLDYAGMDRWKFPFAPHDLGTYPLANGQVYGGGELTEDNQMPVEESGNMLLLMAAIARVDGNPEFSRPYWPLLAKWAQYLKEKGLDPENQLCTDDFAGHLAHNANLSLKAILALRAYAQLTEALGNKEEAAQYRKTSEEFARQWIKMADDGDHYRLAFDKPGTWSQKYNLMWDGILSLNLFPKEVAQKEMAFYLKKQNRYGLPLDNRRPYTKLDWIVWTAAVAETPEQFQALISPAYDFADRTPTRVPLSDWYWTTDATQVGFQARSVVGGVFAKMLTDSRAWKKWAAKAKPSSKQ
;
A
#
# COMPACT_ATOMS: atom_id res chain seq x y z
N MET A 1 -2.09 14.94 -94.73
CA MET A 1 -2.13 13.45 -94.72
C MET A 1 -1.05 12.93 -93.79
N ARG A 2 -1.45 12.23 -92.68
CA ARG A 2 -0.66 11.41 -91.73
C ARG A 2 0.45 12.10 -90.97
N ILE A 3 0.22 12.54 -89.68
CA ILE A 3 0.31 11.88 -88.41
C ILE A 3 1.66 11.18 -88.17
N LEU A 4 2.50 11.71 -87.25
CA LEU A 4 3.31 10.92 -86.30
C LEU A 4 3.47 11.60 -84.97
N LYS A 5 2.95 10.95 -83.92
CA LYS A 5 3.06 11.34 -82.52
C LYS A 5 4.44 10.94 -81.94
N ALA A 6 5.12 11.84 -81.29
CA ALA A 6 6.26 11.52 -80.45
C ALA A 6 5.82 11.48 -78.97
N ILE A 7 6.12 10.35 -78.34
CA ILE A 7 5.86 10.08 -76.92
C ILE A 7 7.10 10.51 -76.12
N LEU A 8 6.94 11.49 -75.22
CA LEU A 8 7.91 11.86 -74.19
C LEU A 8 7.62 11.03 -72.96
N GLY A 9 8.51 10.09 -72.61
CA GLY A 9 8.44 9.31 -71.38
C GLY A 9 9.08 10.09 -70.24
N GLY A 10 8.25 10.49 -69.27
CA GLY A 10 8.74 11.05 -67.97
C GLY A 10 9.03 9.93 -67.00
N LEU A 11 10.26 9.83 -66.52
CA LEU A 11 10.65 9.01 -65.39
C LEU A 11 10.16 9.68 -64.09
N LEU A 12 9.12 9.13 -63.46
CA LEU A 12 8.78 9.45 -62.05
C LEU A 12 9.67 8.60 -61.14
N CYS A 13 10.63 9.22 -60.44
CA CYS A 13 11.30 8.64 -59.29
C CYS A 13 10.31 8.59 -58.11
N LEU A 14 9.76 7.42 -57.84
CA LEU A 14 9.08 7.13 -56.57
C LEU A 14 10.13 6.98 -55.47
N ALA A 15 10.35 8.06 -54.71
CA ALA A 15 11.02 7.99 -53.41
C ALA A 15 10.07 7.28 -52.43
N GLY A 16 10.25 5.99 -52.25
CA GLY A 16 9.59 5.22 -51.21
C GLY A 16 10.11 5.67 -49.85
N THR A 17 9.34 6.52 -49.13
CA THR A 17 9.53 6.74 -47.70
C THR A 17 9.21 5.43 -46.98
N ALA A 18 10.25 4.68 -46.62
CA ALA A 18 10.12 3.60 -45.66
C ALA A 18 9.70 4.17 -44.33
N LEU A 19 8.40 4.14 -44.05
CA LEU A 19 7.87 4.28 -42.70
C LEU A 19 8.44 3.10 -41.89
N ALA A 20 9.47 3.39 -41.07
CA ALA A 20 9.94 2.49 -40.07
C ALA A 20 8.72 2.20 -39.16
N GLN A 21 8.14 1.02 -39.29
CA GLN A 21 7.24 0.46 -38.30
C GLN A 21 8.05 0.32 -37.01
N THR A 22 8.00 1.31 -36.15
CA THR A 22 8.32 1.16 -34.73
C THR A 22 7.36 0.11 -34.20
N THR A 23 7.85 -1.12 -34.06
CA THR A 23 7.17 -2.17 -33.29
C THR A 23 6.95 -1.58 -31.91
N GLY A 24 5.71 -1.17 -31.64
CA GLY A 24 5.29 -0.57 -30.37
C GLY A 24 5.33 -1.60 -29.25
N GLN A 25 6.53 -1.91 -28.75
CA GLN A 25 6.66 -2.41 -27.41
C GLN A 25 6.36 -1.20 -26.49
N GLY A 26 5.22 -1.29 -25.80
CA GLY A 26 4.92 -0.33 -24.75
C GLY A 26 6.10 -0.23 -23.77
N PRO A 27 6.20 0.87 -22.99
CA PRO A 27 7.32 1.06 -22.07
C PRO A 27 7.49 -0.17 -21.17
N ALA A 28 8.74 -0.55 -20.89
CA ALA A 28 9.09 -1.69 -20.03
C ALA A 28 8.28 -1.71 -18.73
N PRO A 29 7.95 -2.87 -18.16
CA PRO A 29 7.28 -2.95 -16.86
C PRO A 29 8.10 -2.20 -15.79
N LEU A 30 7.41 -1.69 -14.76
CA LEU A 30 8.07 -1.09 -13.59
C LEU A 30 9.00 -2.13 -12.94
N ARG A 31 10.25 -1.75 -12.69
CA ARG A 31 11.17 -2.45 -11.80
C ARG A 31 10.90 -1.97 -10.37
N PRO A 32 10.09 -2.66 -9.55
CA PRO A 32 9.77 -2.14 -8.23
C PRO A 32 11.01 -2.11 -7.33
N PRO A 33 11.12 -1.17 -6.38
CA PRO A 33 12.20 -1.15 -5.39
C PRO A 33 12.27 -2.46 -4.60
N ALA A 34 11.10 -2.98 -4.20
CA ALA A 34 10.87 -4.36 -3.77
C ALA A 34 9.52 -4.83 -4.29
N ALA A 35 9.42 -6.12 -4.61
CA ALA A 35 8.18 -6.72 -5.08
C ALA A 35 7.37 -7.27 -3.91
N PRO A 36 6.09 -6.85 -3.72
CA PRO A 36 5.24 -7.38 -2.66
C PRO A 36 4.80 -8.81 -3.00
N LEU A 37 5.13 -9.77 -2.14
CA LEU A 37 4.74 -11.17 -2.28
C LEU A 37 3.51 -11.49 -1.44
N ILE A 38 3.59 -11.22 -0.14
CA ILE A 38 2.49 -11.26 0.81
C ILE A 38 2.24 -9.82 1.27
N ALA A 39 1.02 -9.33 1.09
CA ALA A 39 0.68 -7.94 1.39
C ALA A 39 -0.66 -7.89 2.15
N CYS A 40 -0.69 -8.47 3.36
CA CYS A 40 -1.90 -8.59 4.18
C CYS A 40 -2.05 -7.45 5.18
N ASP A 41 -1.15 -7.33 6.12
CA ASP A 41 -1.16 -6.35 7.20
C ASP A 41 0.27 -6.11 7.71
N PRO A 42 0.53 -5.23 8.70
CA PRO A 42 1.88 -4.91 9.15
C PRO A 42 2.68 -6.10 9.68
N TYR A 43 2.05 -7.18 10.11
CA TYR A 43 2.71 -8.39 10.59
C TYR A 43 2.85 -9.49 9.54
N PHE A 44 1.92 -9.57 8.58
CA PHE A 44 1.97 -10.55 7.50
C PHE A 44 2.23 -9.85 6.16
N SER A 45 3.49 -9.41 6.00
CA SER A 45 3.94 -8.55 4.90
C SER A 45 5.36 -8.94 4.47
N VAL A 46 5.47 -9.67 3.35
CA VAL A 46 6.72 -10.25 2.85
C VAL A 46 7.04 -9.77 1.44
N TRP A 47 8.29 -9.45 1.21
CA TRP A 47 8.79 -8.77 0.02
C TRP A 47 10.03 -9.47 -0.56
N SER A 48 10.22 -9.33 -1.87
CA SER A 48 11.50 -9.61 -2.54
C SER A 48 12.17 -8.30 -2.92
N ALA A 49 13.36 -8.06 -2.40
CA ALA A 49 14.13 -6.84 -2.64
C ALA A 49 15.11 -6.97 -3.82
N ALA A 50 15.16 -8.13 -4.47
CA ALA A 50 16.03 -8.39 -5.63
C ALA A 50 15.29 -8.27 -6.96
N ASP A 51 16.04 -8.07 -8.05
CA ASP A 51 15.51 -8.03 -9.41
C ASP A 51 15.07 -9.44 -9.91
N HIS A 52 15.74 -10.48 -9.43
CA HIS A 52 15.36 -11.87 -9.66
C HIS A 52 14.99 -12.52 -8.33
N LEU A 53 13.89 -13.27 -8.34
CA LEU A 53 13.34 -13.90 -7.13
C LEU A 53 14.29 -14.94 -6.49
N THR A 54 15.34 -15.32 -7.21
CA THR A 54 16.37 -16.28 -6.78
C THR A 54 17.69 -15.64 -6.33
N TYR A 55 17.77 -14.30 -6.24
CA TYR A 55 19.04 -13.62 -5.91
C TYR A 55 19.21 -13.38 -4.41
N GLU A 56 18.14 -13.45 -3.63
CA GLU A 56 18.18 -13.38 -2.17
C GLU A 56 16.94 -14.08 -1.57
N ASP A 57 16.94 -14.25 -0.24
CA ASP A 57 15.77 -14.72 0.50
C ASP A 57 14.74 -13.61 0.66
N THR A 58 13.49 -14.02 0.76
CA THR A 58 12.38 -13.11 1.04
C THR A 58 12.48 -12.52 2.46
N LYS A 59 11.97 -11.30 2.63
CA LYS A 59 12.09 -10.53 3.87
C LYS A 59 10.74 -9.92 4.27
N HIS A 60 10.53 -9.79 5.57
CA HIS A 60 9.51 -8.92 6.11
C HIS A 60 9.81 -7.46 5.71
N TRP A 61 8.80 -6.56 5.72
CA TRP A 61 8.99 -5.14 5.39
C TRP A 61 10.04 -4.44 6.28
N THR A 62 10.31 -4.95 7.48
CA THR A 62 11.37 -4.47 8.39
C THR A 62 12.79 -4.78 7.89
N GLY A 63 12.93 -5.63 6.86
CA GLY A 63 14.22 -6.14 6.37
C GLY A 63 14.65 -7.45 7.00
N THR A 64 13.97 -7.93 8.05
CA THR A 64 14.24 -9.21 8.69
C THR A 64 13.89 -10.36 7.75
N ARG A 65 14.76 -11.37 7.71
CA ARG A 65 14.57 -12.58 6.91
C ARG A 65 13.27 -13.29 7.30
N GLN A 66 12.47 -13.63 6.33
CA GLN A 66 11.33 -14.55 6.37
C GLN A 66 11.37 -15.36 5.09
N ALA A 67 12.19 -16.42 5.09
CA ALA A 67 12.54 -17.14 3.88
C ALA A 67 11.41 -18.00 3.36
N MET A 68 11.18 -17.90 2.05
CA MET A 68 10.42 -18.85 1.24
C MET A 68 11.30 -19.37 0.11
N HIS A 69 11.21 -20.69 -0.17
CA HIS A 69 11.90 -21.29 -1.30
C HIS A 69 10.91 -21.99 -2.23
N SER A 70 11.24 -21.99 -3.50
CA SER A 70 10.52 -22.79 -4.50
C SER A 70 11.47 -23.34 -5.53
N MET A 71 11.30 -24.61 -5.87
CA MET A 71 12.05 -25.30 -6.92
C MET A 71 11.12 -26.03 -7.88
N ILE A 72 11.64 -26.27 -9.08
CA ILE A 72 11.04 -27.16 -10.07
C ILE A 72 12.08 -28.21 -10.49
N ARG A 73 11.66 -29.46 -10.62
CA ARG A 73 12.44 -30.49 -11.30
C ARG A 73 11.78 -30.77 -12.65
N VAL A 74 12.60 -30.79 -13.69
CA VAL A 74 12.16 -31.12 -15.05
C VAL A 74 13.03 -32.25 -15.58
N ASP A 75 12.43 -33.39 -15.92
CA ASP A 75 13.11 -34.58 -16.38
C ASP A 75 14.30 -35.00 -15.45
N GLY A 76 14.07 -34.87 -14.14
CA GLY A 76 15.07 -35.19 -13.10
C GLY A 76 16.05 -34.06 -12.78
N SER A 77 16.13 -33.00 -13.55
CA SER A 77 17.04 -31.86 -13.32
C SER A 77 16.36 -30.79 -12.44
N PRO A 78 16.96 -30.36 -11.31
CA PRO A 78 16.41 -29.35 -10.43
C PRO A 78 16.78 -27.92 -10.85
N PHE A 79 15.83 -26.98 -10.68
CA PHE A 79 16.01 -25.56 -10.92
C PHE A 79 15.35 -24.74 -9.80
N ARG A 80 15.99 -23.66 -9.36
CA ARG A 80 15.41 -22.71 -8.41
C ARG A 80 14.42 -21.79 -9.09
N LEU A 81 13.29 -21.50 -8.42
CA LEU A 81 12.30 -20.49 -8.83
C LEU A 81 12.28 -19.30 -7.84
N MET A 82 12.52 -19.57 -6.54
CA MET A 82 12.50 -18.59 -5.46
C MET A 82 13.48 -18.98 -4.35
N GLY A 83 14.10 -17.97 -3.70
CA GLY A 83 15.05 -18.14 -2.60
C GLY A 83 16.49 -18.26 -3.07
N TRP A 84 17.40 -17.93 -2.13
CA TRP A 84 18.83 -17.92 -2.38
C TRP A 84 19.43 -19.33 -2.51
N ASP A 85 19.03 -20.24 -1.63
CA ASP A 85 19.50 -21.62 -1.61
C ASP A 85 18.56 -22.56 -2.40
N PRO A 86 19.05 -23.73 -2.87
CA PRO A 86 20.43 -24.22 -2.85
C PRO A 86 21.22 -23.71 -4.06
N ARG A 87 22.24 -22.89 -3.82
CA ARG A 87 23.04 -22.20 -4.88
C ARG A 87 23.75 -23.08 -5.86
N ASP A 88 24.03 -24.33 -5.47
CA ASP A 88 24.70 -25.31 -6.32
C ASP A 88 23.82 -25.73 -7.52
N TYR A 89 22.53 -25.43 -7.47
CA TYR A 89 21.60 -25.70 -8.56
C TYR A 89 21.25 -24.42 -9.32
N PRO A 90 21.11 -24.49 -10.65
CA PRO A 90 20.79 -23.32 -11.46
C PRO A 90 19.40 -22.77 -11.14
N ALA A 91 19.21 -21.46 -11.35
CA ALA A 91 17.89 -20.87 -11.41
C ALA A 91 17.27 -21.09 -12.80
N LEU A 92 15.96 -21.33 -12.86
CA LEU A 92 15.23 -21.22 -14.10
C LEU A 92 15.22 -19.75 -14.53
N GLN A 93 15.42 -19.47 -15.82
CA GLN A 93 15.53 -18.09 -16.31
C GLN A 93 14.23 -17.30 -16.04
N GLN A 94 14.28 -16.28 -15.20
CA GLN A 94 13.19 -15.33 -15.01
C GLN A 94 13.09 -14.44 -16.23
N THR A 95 11.93 -14.45 -16.90
CA THR A 95 11.67 -13.71 -18.15
C THR A 95 10.80 -12.48 -17.94
N GLY A 96 10.20 -12.33 -16.76
CA GLY A 96 9.38 -11.16 -16.45
C GLY A 96 8.90 -11.10 -15.01
N LEU A 97 8.51 -9.88 -14.63
CA LEU A 97 7.86 -9.55 -13.38
C LEU A 97 6.74 -8.54 -13.66
N GLN A 98 5.58 -8.75 -13.07
CA GLN A 98 4.47 -7.80 -13.10
C GLN A 98 3.89 -7.62 -11.71
N VAL A 99 3.82 -6.37 -11.23
CA VAL A 99 3.15 -6.01 -9.97
C VAL A 99 1.82 -5.35 -10.30
N LEU A 100 0.74 -5.95 -9.80
CA LEU A 100 -0.65 -5.52 -9.96
C LEU A 100 -1.29 -5.26 -8.59
N PRO A 101 -2.43 -4.58 -8.50
CA PRO A 101 -3.07 -4.24 -7.22
C PRO A 101 -3.31 -5.44 -6.29
N THR A 102 -3.67 -6.61 -6.82
CA THR A 102 -3.92 -7.82 -6.00
C THR A 102 -2.92 -8.95 -6.24
N ARG A 103 -2.05 -8.84 -7.25
CA ARG A 103 -1.16 -9.93 -7.67
C ARG A 103 0.25 -9.46 -7.98
N THR A 104 1.23 -10.34 -7.69
CA THR A 104 2.60 -10.26 -8.21
C THR A 104 2.86 -11.51 -9.02
N ILE A 105 3.29 -11.35 -10.27
CA ILE A 105 3.41 -12.44 -11.25
C ILE A 105 4.84 -12.49 -11.77
N TYR A 106 5.51 -13.61 -11.51
CA TYR A 106 6.81 -13.93 -12.08
C TYR A 106 6.66 -14.94 -13.22
N MET A 107 7.40 -14.73 -14.27
CA MET A 107 7.43 -15.62 -15.43
C MET A 107 8.83 -16.20 -15.60
N PHE A 108 8.90 -17.51 -15.83
CA PHE A 108 10.15 -18.23 -16.02
C PHE A 108 10.07 -19.10 -17.28
N LYS A 109 11.23 -19.36 -17.92
CA LYS A 109 11.34 -20.25 -19.07
C LYS A 109 12.70 -20.96 -19.07
N GLY A 110 12.70 -22.25 -19.36
CA GLY A 110 13.92 -23.06 -19.46
C GLY A 110 13.60 -24.54 -19.38
N ALA A 111 14.56 -25.40 -19.69
CA ALA A 111 14.44 -26.86 -19.63
C ALA A 111 13.19 -27.42 -20.33
N GLY A 112 12.74 -26.80 -21.44
CA GLY A 112 11.55 -27.23 -22.19
C GLY A 112 10.21 -26.81 -21.56
N VAL A 113 10.19 -26.06 -20.44
CA VAL A 113 8.95 -25.61 -19.77
C VAL A 113 8.88 -24.09 -19.64
N SER A 114 7.66 -23.59 -19.48
CA SER A 114 7.34 -22.24 -19.01
C SER A 114 6.60 -22.36 -17.70
N VAL A 115 6.97 -21.52 -16.71
CA VAL A 115 6.34 -21.45 -15.40
C VAL A 115 5.86 -20.02 -15.14
N THR A 116 4.61 -19.88 -14.73
CA THR A 116 4.09 -18.63 -14.14
C THR A 116 3.86 -18.85 -12.66
N LEU A 117 4.56 -18.07 -11.82
CA LEU A 117 4.39 -18.08 -10.38
C LEU A 117 3.63 -16.81 -9.96
N THR A 118 2.43 -16.98 -9.42
CA THR A 118 1.54 -15.89 -9.01
C THR A 118 1.36 -15.87 -7.50
N PHE A 119 1.66 -14.73 -6.89
CA PHE A 119 1.28 -14.39 -5.52
C PHE A 119 0.01 -13.55 -5.60
N MET A 120 -1.09 -14.02 -5.03
CA MET A 120 -2.38 -13.34 -5.04
C MET A 120 -2.88 -13.13 -3.61
N THR A 121 -2.96 -11.87 -3.19
CA THR A 121 -3.59 -11.46 -1.94
C THR A 121 -4.92 -10.78 -2.29
N PRO A 122 -6.10 -11.39 -2.04
CA PRO A 122 -7.38 -10.92 -2.55
C PRO A 122 -7.93 -9.72 -1.76
N ARG A 123 -7.17 -8.63 -1.70
CA ARG A 123 -7.56 -7.37 -1.06
C ARG A 123 -8.51 -6.60 -1.99
N LEU A 124 -9.81 -6.87 -1.85
CA LEU A 124 -10.86 -6.22 -2.65
C LEU A 124 -11.62 -5.21 -1.78
N PRO A 125 -11.42 -3.89 -1.95
CA PRO A 125 -11.85 -2.87 -0.98
C PRO A 125 -13.37 -2.72 -0.84
N HIS A 126 -14.13 -3.32 -1.74
CA HIS A 126 -15.59 -3.37 -1.66
C HIS A 126 -16.13 -4.55 -0.81
N ASP A 127 -15.26 -5.43 -0.31
CA ASP A 127 -15.59 -6.54 0.57
C ASP A 127 -14.70 -6.49 1.83
N LEU A 128 -15.27 -5.97 2.94
CA LEU A 128 -14.54 -5.82 4.20
C LEU A 128 -14.07 -7.16 4.78
N VAL A 129 -14.80 -8.26 4.51
CA VAL A 129 -14.38 -9.60 4.96
C VAL A 129 -13.11 -10.00 4.23
N LEU A 130 -13.06 -9.89 2.89
CA LEU A 130 -11.85 -10.15 2.10
C LEU A 130 -10.72 -9.18 2.45
N MET A 131 -11.03 -7.91 2.71
CA MET A 131 -10.03 -6.93 3.17
C MET A 131 -9.40 -7.29 4.51
N SER A 132 -10.05 -8.09 5.33
CA SER A 132 -9.51 -8.54 6.62
C SER A 132 -8.83 -9.92 6.56
N TRP A 133 -8.96 -10.66 5.45
CA TRP A 133 -8.36 -11.99 5.33
C TRP A 133 -6.83 -11.92 5.31
N PRO A 134 -6.13 -12.56 6.25
CA PRO A 134 -4.68 -12.69 6.23
C PRO A 134 -4.27 -13.87 5.32
N VAL A 135 -4.67 -13.83 4.05
CA VAL A 135 -4.52 -14.95 3.11
C VAL A 135 -3.81 -14.51 1.84
N THR A 136 -2.82 -15.29 1.43
CA THR A 136 -2.18 -15.17 0.12
C THR A 136 -2.11 -16.55 -0.54
N PHE A 137 -2.50 -16.61 -1.81
CA PHE A 137 -2.35 -17.82 -2.64
C PHE A 137 -1.05 -17.73 -3.43
N LEU A 138 -0.27 -18.79 -3.39
CA LEU A 138 0.86 -19.04 -4.30
C LEU A 138 0.44 -20.06 -5.33
N THR A 139 0.51 -19.70 -6.61
CA THR A 139 0.08 -20.58 -7.72
C THR A 139 1.20 -20.76 -8.73
N TRP A 140 1.48 -22.00 -9.07
CA TRP A 140 2.38 -22.39 -10.18
C TRP A 140 1.54 -22.90 -11.35
N ASP A 141 1.64 -22.23 -12.49
CA ASP A 141 1.09 -22.65 -13.77
C ASP A 141 2.25 -23.11 -14.65
N VAL A 142 2.31 -24.41 -14.93
CA VAL A 142 3.42 -25.04 -15.69
C VAL A 142 2.90 -25.63 -17.00
N ARG A 143 3.62 -25.37 -18.07
CA ARG A 143 3.34 -25.98 -19.39
C ARG A 143 4.62 -26.22 -20.18
N SER A 144 4.60 -27.18 -21.10
CA SER A 144 5.68 -27.34 -22.09
C SER A 144 5.81 -26.09 -22.97
N SER A 145 7.04 -25.73 -23.28
CA SER A 145 7.40 -24.61 -24.15
C SER A 145 8.09 -25.05 -25.45
N ASP A 146 8.39 -26.36 -25.62
CA ASP A 146 9.04 -26.95 -26.77
C ASP A 146 8.17 -28.00 -27.49
N GLY A 147 6.92 -28.18 -27.02
CA GLY A 147 5.96 -29.13 -27.59
C GLY A 147 6.14 -30.59 -27.15
N LYS A 148 7.14 -30.90 -26.30
CA LYS A 148 7.36 -32.23 -25.74
C LYS A 148 6.66 -32.36 -24.37
N GLY A 149 6.52 -33.60 -23.90
CA GLY A 149 6.05 -33.87 -22.56
C GLY A 149 7.22 -34.08 -21.62
N HIS A 150 7.23 -33.33 -20.49
CA HIS A 150 8.27 -33.33 -19.46
C HIS A 150 7.75 -33.88 -18.14
N ALA A 151 8.52 -34.73 -17.48
CA ALA A 151 8.24 -35.13 -16.08
C ALA A 151 8.55 -33.95 -15.15
N VAL A 152 7.54 -33.46 -14.39
CA VAL A 152 7.68 -32.25 -13.59
C VAL A 152 7.30 -32.51 -12.14
N ALA A 153 8.12 -32.03 -11.19
CA ALA A 153 7.79 -31.92 -9.77
C ALA A 153 8.07 -30.50 -9.27
N LEU A 154 7.26 -30.03 -8.32
CA LEU A 154 7.39 -28.71 -7.68
C LEU A 154 7.69 -28.86 -6.21
N TYR A 155 8.37 -27.88 -5.66
CA TYR A 155 8.66 -27.71 -4.24
C TYR A 155 8.35 -26.30 -3.78
N PHE A 156 7.84 -26.20 -2.54
CA PHE A 156 7.67 -24.95 -1.81
C PHE A 156 7.93 -25.17 -0.33
N ASP A 157 8.59 -24.21 0.31
CA ASP A 157 8.66 -24.11 1.76
C ASP A 157 8.61 -22.66 2.25
N HIS A 158 8.33 -22.51 3.55
CA HIS A 158 8.62 -21.31 4.32
C HIS A 158 9.25 -21.69 5.67
N SER A 159 10.09 -20.77 6.21
CA SER A 159 10.80 -21.01 7.48
C SER A 159 9.94 -20.67 8.71
N GLY A 160 10.34 -21.20 9.88
CA GLY A 160 9.75 -20.84 11.17
C GLY A 160 9.94 -19.38 11.59
N GLU A 161 10.75 -18.61 10.86
CA GLU A 161 10.96 -17.18 11.10
C GLU A 161 9.68 -16.34 10.94
N PHE A 162 8.69 -16.85 10.22
CA PHE A 162 7.39 -16.17 10.02
C PHE A 162 6.57 -16.00 11.30
N VAL A 163 6.85 -16.80 12.34
CA VAL A 163 6.00 -16.87 13.54
C VAL A 163 6.75 -16.46 14.81
N VAL A 164 7.90 -15.79 14.65
CA VAL A 164 8.74 -15.31 15.75
C VAL A 164 9.21 -13.87 15.49
N ASN A 165 9.43 -13.12 16.57
CA ASN A 165 10.04 -11.79 16.48
C ASN A 165 11.54 -11.88 16.26
N THR A 166 12.22 -12.82 16.94
CA THR A 166 13.66 -13.09 16.82
C THR A 166 13.90 -14.59 16.60
N PRO A 167 14.94 -14.98 15.84
CA PRO A 167 15.11 -16.38 15.42
C PRO A 167 15.55 -17.33 16.53
N ASP A 168 15.91 -16.85 17.71
CA ASP A 168 16.19 -17.64 18.92
C ASP A 168 14.92 -18.13 19.62
N GLN A 169 13.74 -17.53 19.34
CA GLN A 169 12.47 -17.97 19.89
C GLN A 169 12.09 -19.37 19.37
N ALA A 170 11.51 -20.17 20.27
CA ALA A 170 11.10 -21.53 19.93
C ALA A 170 9.78 -21.53 19.12
N VAL A 171 9.73 -22.38 18.10
CA VAL A 171 8.57 -22.65 17.27
C VAL A 171 8.03 -24.06 17.50
N THR A 172 6.72 -24.19 17.38
CA THR A 172 5.99 -25.45 17.38
C THR A 172 5.31 -25.68 16.04
N TRP A 173 5.01 -26.91 15.69
CA TRP A 173 4.32 -27.27 14.46
C TRP A 173 3.47 -28.51 14.59
N SER A 174 2.48 -28.64 13.71
CA SER A 174 1.64 -29.83 13.53
C SER A 174 1.28 -30.02 12.06
N GLN A 175 1.00 -31.27 11.71
CA GLN A 175 0.31 -31.59 10.45
C GLN A 175 -1.18 -31.72 10.74
N GLU A 176 -2.00 -31.12 9.91
CA GLU A 176 -3.45 -31.07 10.12
C GLU A 176 -4.19 -31.44 8.83
N GLU A 177 -5.30 -32.13 8.99
CA GLU A 177 -6.31 -32.35 7.96
C GLU A 177 -7.47 -31.41 8.23
N ILE A 178 -7.73 -30.47 7.31
CA ILE A 178 -8.81 -29.49 7.43
C ILE A 178 -9.78 -29.71 6.27
N SER A 179 -10.83 -30.51 6.47
CA SER A 179 -11.71 -30.96 5.39
C SER A 179 -10.89 -31.62 4.26
N ASP A 180 -10.96 -31.09 3.03
CA ASP A 180 -10.24 -31.60 1.87
C ASP A 180 -8.86 -30.96 1.69
N LEU A 181 -8.27 -30.38 2.76
CA LEU A 181 -6.97 -29.70 2.71
C LEU A 181 -5.93 -30.45 3.53
N ALA A 182 -4.78 -30.69 2.92
CA ALA A 182 -3.53 -31.02 3.61
C ALA A 182 -2.91 -29.73 4.14
N ALA A 183 -2.74 -29.60 5.46
CA ALA A 183 -2.21 -28.39 6.07
C ALA A 183 -1.01 -28.66 6.99
N LEU A 184 -0.12 -27.67 7.08
CA LEU A 184 0.92 -27.54 8.08
C LEU A 184 0.65 -26.27 8.87
N ARG A 185 0.74 -26.36 10.20
CA ARG A 185 0.60 -25.23 11.12
C ARG A 185 1.93 -25.01 11.84
N MET A 186 2.37 -23.74 11.93
CA MET A 186 3.51 -23.30 12.74
C MET A 186 3.10 -22.13 13.63
N GLY A 187 3.69 -22.04 14.83
CA GLY A 187 3.50 -20.92 15.75
C GLY A 187 4.66 -20.83 16.74
N SER A 188 4.84 -19.69 17.41
CA SER A 188 5.77 -19.60 18.52
C SER A 188 5.30 -20.49 19.69
N GLN A 189 6.24 -20.98 20.49
CA GLN A 189 5.89 -21.78 21.66
C GLN A 189 5.17 -20.96 22.72
N ASP A 190 5.65 -19.77 23.01
CA ASP A 190 5.23 -18.97 24.17
C ASP A 190 3.91 -18.22 23.95
N GLN A 191 3.50 -17.98 22.70
CA GLN A 191 2.26 -17.28 22.34
C GLN A 191 2.04 -15.98 23.16
N PRO A 192 2.99 -15.01 23.16
CA PRO A 192 2.89 -13.78 23.97
C PRO A 192 1.95 -12.77 23.34
N VAL A 193 0.64 -13.08 23.29
CA VAL A 193 -0.41 -12.32 22.60
C VAL A 193 -0.40 -10.86 23.02
N LEU A 194 -0.10 -9.94 22.08
CA LEU A 194 -0.08 -8.48 22.28
C LEU A 194 0.87 -8.03 23.40
N ALA A 195 1.90 -8.81 23.74
CA ALA A 195 2.79 -8.51 24.87
C ALA A 195 3.86 -7.46 24.52
N LYS A 196 4.16 -7.24 23.24
CA LYS A 196 5.16 -6.28 22.78
C LYS A 196 4.52 -5.20 21.91
N LYS A 197 5.08 -3.99 21.94
CA LYS A 197 4.72 -2.88 21.08
C LYS A 197 5.96 -2.19 20.53
N GLY A 198 5.88 -1.65 19.34
CA GLY A 198 7.01 -0.94 18.70
C GLY A 198 6.95 -0.98 17.19
N ASP A 199 7.95 -0.34 16.57
CA ASP A 199 8.02 -0.28 15.12
C ASP A 199 8.65 -1.53 14.51
N ASP A 200 9.87 -1.87 14.90
CA ASP A 200 10.63 -3.01 14.36
C ASP A 200 10.27 -4.33 15.06
N LEU A 201 9.01 -4.75 14.90
CA LEU A 201 8.50 -6.00 15.46
C LEU A 201 7.90 -6.89 14.38
N ARG A 202 8.11 -8.21 14.54
CA ARG A 202 7.38 -9.28 13.81
C ARG A 202 6.46 -9.94 14.82
N ILE A 203 5.38 -10.51 14.32
CA ILE A 203 4.42 -11.22 15.17
C ILE A 203 5.07 -12.48 15.75
N ASP A 204 4.89 -12.71 17.06
CA ASP A 204 5.37 -13.88 17.78
C ASP A 204 4.25 -14.60 18.56
N TRP A 205 3.00 -14.43 18.11
CA TRP A 205 1.83 -15.17 18.57
C TRP A 205 0.94 -15.53 17.40
N GLY A 206 -0.06 -16.39 17.63
CA GLY A 206 -0.90 -16.93 16.56
C GLY A 206 -0.19 -18.00 15.75
N TYR A 207 -0.75 -18.32 14.60
CA TYR A 207 -0.32 -19.45 13.79
C TYR A 207 -0.33 -19.16 12.30
N LEU A 208 0.75 -19.52 11.62
CA LEU A 208 0.80 -19.60 10.17
C LEU A 208 0.37 -20.98 9.72
N TYR A 209 -0.62 -21.00 8.85
CA TYR A 209 -1.09 -22.21 8.15
C TYR A 209 -0.62 -22.16 6.70
N THR A 210 -0.11 -23.29 6.23
CA THR A 210 0.13 -23.52 4.80
C THR A 210 -0.67 -24.74 4.41
N ALA A 211 -1.62 -24.56 3.49
CA ALA A 211 -2.56 -25.58 3.08
C ALA A 211 -2.64 -25.71 1.57
N THR A 212 -2.99 -26.90 1.09
CA THR A 212 -3.26 -27.19 -0.33
C THR A 212 -4.36 -28.26 -0.42
N PRO A 213 -5.13 -28.32 -1.51
CA PRO A 213 -6.08 -29.42 -1.71
C PRO A 213 -5.38 -30.79 -1.58
N ASN A 214 -6.01 -31.72 -0.86
CA ASN A 214 -5.54 -33.08 -0.71
C ASN A 214 -5.44 -33.79 -2.08
N GLY A 215 -4.38 -34.61 -2.26
CA GLY A 215 -4.18 -35.38 -3.48
C GLY A 215 -3.07 -36.40 -3.29
N THR A 216 -3.07 -37.46 -4.09
CA THR A 216 -2.01 -38.49 -4.10
C THR A 216 -0.69 -37.97 -4.66
N ASP A 217 -0.73 -36.83 -5.32
CA ASP A 217 0.39 -36.11 -5.93
C ASP A 217 1.04 -35.09 -4.98
N VAL A 218 0.56 -35.01 -3.71
CA VAL A 218 1.04 -34.04 -2.71
C VAL A 218 1.68 -34.76 -1.55
N THR A 219 2.87 -34.31 -1.19
CA THR A 219 3.57 -34.70 0.06
C THR A 219 3.91 -33.47 0.88
N ARG A 220 3.94 -33.59 2.20
CA ARG A 220 4.28 -32.50 3.12
C ARG A 220 5.13 -32.97 4.28
N VAL A 221 5.96 -32.07 4.81
CA VAL A 221 6.81 -32.34 5.97
C VAL A 221 7.16 -31.04 6.69
N VAL A 222 7.42 -31.14 8.01
CA VAL A 222 8.21 -30.14 8.72
C VAL A 222 9.55 -30.77 9.07
N GLY A 223 10.64 -30.09 8.68
CA GLY A 223 11.98 -30.63 8.83
C GLY A 223 13.08 -29.56 8.83
N PRO A 224 14.36 -29.98 8.99
CA PRO A 224 15.52 -29.09 8.84
C PRO A 224 15.53 -28.48 7.44
N GLY A 225 15.56 -27.15 7.33
CA GLY A 225 15.37 -26.46 6.06
C GLY A 225 16.35 -26.90 4.99
N GLN A 226 17.63 -26.96 5.32
CA GLN A 226 18.66 -27.39 4.39
C GLN A 226 18.42 -28.83 3.91
N ASP A 227 18.18 -29.76 4.83
CA ASP A 227 18.01 -31.18 4.49
C ASP A 227 16.79 -31.41 3.60
N VAL A 228 15.67 -30.75 3.91
CA VAL A 228 14.41 -30.87 3.15
C VAL A 228 14.58 -30.35 1.74
N LEU A 229 15.13 -29.15 1.59
CA LEU A 229 15.34 -28.49 0.32
C LEU A 229 16.33 -29.26 -0.57
N TRP A 230 17.47 -29.67 -0.01
CA TRP A 230 18.49 -30.42 -0.74
C TRP A 230 18.04 -31.84 -1.10
N ASN A 231 17.22 -32.48 -0.26
CA ASN A 231 16.67 -33.80 -0.59
C ASN A 231 15.75 -33.72 -1.80
N PHE A 232 14.85 -32.74 -1.84
CA PHE A 232 14.01 -32.51 -3.02
C PHE A 232 14.87 -32.20 -4.26
N ALA A 233 15.88 -31.37 -4.15
CA ALA A 233 16.76 -31.04 -5.26
C ALA A 233 17.42 -32.31 -5.84
N ARG A 234 17.87 -33.24 -5.00
CA ARG A 234 18.52 -34.49 -5.46
C ARG A 234 17.55 -35.56 -5.97
N SER A 235 16.45 -35.78 -5.24
CA SER A 235 15.59 -36.95 -5.46
C SER A 235 14.21 -36.62 -6.03
N GLY A 236 13.73 -35.39 -5.87
CA GLY A 236 12.35 -35.01 -6.18
C GLY A 236 11.35 -35.33 -5.08
N ALA A 237 11.79 -35.89 -3.96
CA ALA A 237 10.95 -36.28 -2.84
C ALA A 237 11.32 -35.52 -1.55
N LEU A 238 10.37 -35.40 -0.63
CA LEU A 238 10.64 -34.90 0.71
C LEU A 238 11.23 -36.01 1.58
N PRO A 239 12.19 -35.68 2.49
CA PRO A 239 12.73 -36.65 3.42
C PRO A 239 11.70 -37.01 4.50
N VAL A 240 11.91 -38.13 5.18
CA VAL A 240 11.26 -38.43 6.45
C VAL A 240 12.24 -38.01 7.56
N PRO A 241 12.02 -36.87 8.24
CA PRO A 241 12.95 -36.43 9.27
C PRO A 241 12.96 -37.41 10.46
N LYS A 242 14.14 -37.86 10.86
CA LYS A 242 14.32 -38.63 12.07
C LYS A 242 14.73 -37.69 13.19
N ASP A 243 14.16 -37.86 14.38
CA ASP A 243 14.50 -37.11 15.60
C ASP A 243 14.42 -35.59 15.49
N PHE A 244 13.59 -35.07 14.55
CA PHE A 244 13.34 -33.64 14.38
C PHE A 244 11.99 -33.25 15.03
N THR A 245 12.07 -32.88 16.30
CA THR A 245 10.92 -32.62 17.16
C THR A 245 10.74 -31.15 17.49
N SER A 246 9.52 -30.72 17.78
CA SER A 246 9.18 -29.42 18.37
C SER A 246 8.98 -29.54 19.89
N PRO A 247 9.15 -28.46 20.70
CA PRO A 247 9.58 -27.13 20.27
C PRO A 247 11.05 -27.02 19.92
N ARG A 248 11.41 -26.05 19.04
CA ARG A 248 12.78 -25.82 18.61
C ARG A 248 12.95 -24.35 18.21
N ALA A 249 14.09 -23.73 18.56
CA ALA A 249 14.38 -22.36 18.14
C ALA A 249 14.36 -22.24 16.59
N ALA A 250 13.82 -21.13 16.07
CA ALA A 250 13.68 -20.94 14.63
C ALA A 250 15.02 -20.93 13.88
N ASN A 251 16.15 -20.61 14.56
CA ASN A 251 17.51 -20.70 13.99
C ASN A 251 18.19 -22.06 14.23
N ASN A 252 17.57 -22.99 14.94
CA ASN A 252 18.11 -24.30 15.17
C ASN A 252 17.73 -25.23 14.01
N TYR A 253 18.64 -25.40 13.04
CA TYR A 253 18.42 -26.08 11.76
C TYR A 253 17.31 -25.49 10.88
N TRP A 254 16.85 -24.29 11.18
CA TRP A 254 15.88 -23.52 10.37
C TRP A 254 14.68 -24.38 9.96
N PRO A 255 13.79 -24.78 10.91
CA PRO A 255 12.63 -25.60 10.60
C PRO A 255 11.79 -24.94 9.51
N VAL A 256 11.44 -25.73 8.49
CA VAL A 256 10.58 -25.32 7.38
C VAL A 256 9.33 -26.17 7.29
N ALA A 257 8.21 -25.55 6.93
CA ALA A 257 7.01 -26.23 6.50
C ALA A 257 7.05 -26.36 4.97
N ALA A 258 7.18 -27.59 4.47
CA ALA A 258 7.45 -27.87 3.08
C ALA A 258 6.37 -28.74 2.42
N PHE A 259 6.12 -28.45 1.14
CA PHE A 259 5.25 -29.22 0.25
C PHE A 259 6.00 -29.61 -1.02
N ALA A 260 5.74 -30.81 -1.53
CA ALA A 260 6.16 -31.22 -2.86
C ALA A 260 4.97 -31.77 -3.63
N PHE A 261 4.95 -31.48 -4.94
CA PHE A 261 3.89 -31.86 -5.86
C PHE A 261 4.49 -32.63 -7.04
N ASP A 262 3.96 -33.81 -7.32
CA ASP A 262 4.25 -34.54 -8.55
C ASP A 262 3.22 -34.15 -9.62
N LEU A 263 3.65 -33.42 -10.67
CA LEU A 263 2.78 -33.01 -11.77
C LEU A 263 2.68 -34.06 -12.87
N GLY A 264 3.43 -35.16 -12.72
CA GLY A 264 3.54 -36.18 -13.76
C GLY A 264 4.09 -35.61 -15.07
N LYS A 265 3.54 -36.04 -16.21
CA LYS A 265 3.96 -35.60 -17.54
C LYS A 265 3.22 -34.33 -17.98
N VAL A 266 3.91 -33.19 -17.98
CA VAL A 266 3.40 -31.88 -18.39
C VAL A 266 3.62 -31.68 -19.89
N GLY A 267 2.54 -31.44 -20.64
CA GLY A 267 2.56 -31.14 -22.08
C GLY A 267 2.16 -29.69 -22.38
N ALA A 268 1.54 -29.47 -23.52
CA ALA A 268 1.10 -28.13 -23.96
C ALA A 268 -0.03 -27.54 -23.09
N LYS A 269 -0.86 -28.41 -22.47
CA LYS A 269 -1.91 -27.98 -21.53
C LYS A 269 -1.25 -27.57 -20.22
N THR A 270 -1.65 -26.42 -19.68
CA THR A 270 -1.19 -25.94 -18.37
C THR A 270 -1.65 -26.86 -17.25
N VAL A 271 -0.73 -27.21 -16.36
CA VAL A 271 -1.00 -27.91 -15.09
C VAL A 271 -0.74 -26.91 -13.96
N SER A 272 -1.72 -26.74 -13.09
CA SER A 272 -1.69 -25.76 -11.98
C SER A 272 -1.63 -26.45 -10.62
N ARG A 273 -0.84 -25.91 -9.69
CA ARG A 273 -0.87 -26.23 -8.27
C ARG A 273 -0.81 -24.95 -7.47
N HIS A 274 -1.44 -24.93 -6.30
CA HIS A 274 -1.36 -23.77 -5.41
C HIS A 274 -1.26 -24.17 -3.94
N VAL A 275 -0.69 -23.28 -3.15
CA VAL A 275 -0.77 -23.30 -1.68
C VAL A 275 -1.49 -22.06 -1.19
N ILE A 276 -2.13 -22.19 -0.04
CA ILE A 276 -2.80 -21.13 0.73
C ILE A 276 -1.91 -20.84 1.93
N LEU A 277 -1.39 -19.62 2.02
CA LEU A 277 -0.72 -19.09 3.20
C LEU A 277 -1.72 -18.25 3.99
N ALA A 278 -2.00 -18.62 5.23
CA ALA A 278 -2.97 -17.91 6.07
C ALA A 278 -2.41 -17.72 7.49
N TYR A 279 -2.44 -16.50 8.01
CA TYR A 279 -1.96 -16.19 9.36
C TYR A 279 -3.14 -15.88 10.29
N ASP A 280 -3.38 -16.71 11.28
CA ASP A 280 -4.37 -16.45 12.33
C ASP A 280 -3.68 -15.82 13.54
N ASP A 281 -3.86 -14.52 13.73
CA ASP A 281 -3.29 -13.76 14.83
C ASP A 281 -4.13 -13.77 16.12
N ILE A 282 -5.25 -14.50 16.13
CA ILE A 282 -6.18 -14.70 17.27
C ILE A 282 -6.78 -13.38 17.78
N TYR A 283 -5.92 -12.47 18.25
CA TYR A 283 -6.20 -11.07 18.56
C TYR A 283 -5.18 -10.20 17.82
N SER A 284 -5.70 -9.27 17.04
CA SER A 284 -4.87 -8.44 16.14
C SER A 284 -4.23 -7.25 16.84
N LEU A 285 -4.99 -6.60 17.72
CA LEU A 285 -4.56 -5.41 18.44
C LEU A 285 -5.41 -5.18 19.70
N GLU A 286 -4.98 -4.22 20.52
CA GLU A 286 -5.74 -3.75 21.67
C GLU A 286 -6.19 -2.30 21.44
N TYR A 287 -7.45 -2.00 21.75
CA TYR A 287 -8.01 -0.65 21.68
C TYR A 287 -8.67 -0.30 23.00
N LEU A 288 -8.13 0.71 23.69
CA LEU A 288 -8.60 1.19 24.99
C LEU A 288 -8.76 0.03 26.01
N GLY A 289 -7.72 -0.82 26.12
CA GLY A 289 -7.67 -1.96 27.03
C GLY A 289 -8.47 -3.18 26.60
N ARG A 290 -9.10 -3.17 25.42
CA ARG A 290 -9.87 -4.30 24.89
C ARG A 290 -9.14 -4.94 23.72
N ARG A 291 -8.96 -6.26 23.79
CA ARG A 291 -8.35 -7.04 22.72
C ARG A 291 -9.36 -7.24 21.58
N LEU A 292 -9.01 -6.81 20.37
CA LEU A 292 -9.84 -6.89 19.18
C LEU A 292 -9.38 -8.02 18.27
N ARG A 293 -10.36 -8.78 17.76
CA ARG A 293 -10.12 -9.83 16.76
C ARG A 293 -10.08 -9.22 15.35
N PRO A 294 -9.42 -9.86 14.39
CA PRO A 294 -9.52 -9.46 13.00
C PRO A 294 -10.99 -9.51 12.53
N TYR A 295 -11.36 -8.61 11.64
CA TYR A 295 -12.77 -8.43 11.24
C TYR A 295 -13.41 -9.71 10.67
N TRP A 296 -12.64 -10.58 10.02
CA TRP A 296 -13.15 -11.86 9.51
C TRP A 296 -13.62 -12.83 10.63
N ARG A 297 -13.07 -12.68 11.84
CA ARG A 297 -13.44 -13.49 13.02
C ARG A 297 -14.63 -12.92 13.84
N ARG A 298 -15.19 -11.78 13.45
CA ARG A 298 -16.23 -11.08 14.24
C ARG A 298 -17.47 -11.92 14.54
N ASN A 299 -17.78 -12.91 13.70
CA ASN A 299 -18.92 -13.80 13.82
C ASN A 299 -18.54 -15.20 14.37
N GLY A 300 -17.38 -15.35 15.01
CA GLY A 300 -16.92 -16.60 15.61
C GLY A 300 -16.19 -17.55 14.66
N ALA A 301 -15.85 -17.11 13.44
CA ALA A 301 -15.06 -17.93 12.52
C ALA A 301 -13.67 -18.23 13.09
N GLU A 302 -13.17 -19.42 12.83
CA GLU A 302 -11.87 -19.92 13.24
C GLU A 302 -10.95 -20.16 12.03
N ALA A 303 -9.66 -20.47 12.25
CA ALA A 303 -8.69 -20.70 11.18
C ALA A 303 -9.11 -21.77 10.17
N ALA A 304 -9.76 -22.85 10.64
CA ALA A 304 -10.26 -23.90 9.78
C ALA A 304 -11.35 -23.38 8.81
N ASP A 305 -12.27 -22.53 9.31
CA ASP A 305 -13.32 -21.92 8.48
C ASP A 305 -12.71 -21.00 7.41
N LEU A 306 -11.71 -20.22 7.80
CA LEU A 306 -10.98 -19.33 6.88
C LEU A 306 -10.32 -20.12 5.75
N LEU A 307 -9.62 -21.21 6.06
CA LEU A 307 -8.92 -22.05 5.09
C LEU A 307 -9.90 -22.75 4.14
N GLN A 308 -11.00 -23.31 4.67
CA GLN A 308 -12.04 -23.94 3.87
C GLN A 308 -12.70 -22.94 2.93
N GLU A 309 -13.07 -21.76 3.43
CA GLU A 309 -13.69 -20.72 2.60
C GLU A 309 -12.70 -20.17 1.55
N ALA A 310 -11.43 -20.01 1.91
CA ALA A 310 -10.38 -19.59 0.97
C ALA A 310 -10.20 -20.62 -0.16
N ALA A 311 -10.13 -21.91 0.18
CA ALA A 311 -10.00 -22.98 -0.81
C ALA A 311 -11.24 -23.06 -1.72
N LYS A 312 -12.42 -23.02 -1.15
CA LYS A 312 -13.71 -23.06 -1.89
C LYS A 312 -13.84 -21.90 -2.86
N ARG A 313 -13.38 -20.69 -2.47
CA ARG A 313 -13.50 -19.47 -3.28
C ARG A 313 -12.31 -19.23 -4.21
N TYR A 314 -11.26 -20.04 -4.21
CA TYR A 314 -10.01 -19.78 -4.92
C TYR A 314 -10.21 -19.39 -6.39
N GLU A 315 -10.94 -20.19 -7.18
CA GLU A 315 -11.17 -19.90 -8.59
C GLU A 315 -12.00 -18.62 -8.81
N LEU A 316 -13.00 -18.37 -7.97
CA LEU A 316 -13.78 -17.14 -8.00
C LEU A 316 -12.91 -15.92 -7.67
N LEU A 317 -12.11 -16.01 -6.62
CA LEU A 317 -11.20 -14.94 -6.21
C LEU A 317 -10.16 -14.63 -7.29
N LYS A 318 -9.67 -15.66 -7.98
CA LYS A 318 -8.76 -15.48 -9.12
C LYS A 318 -9.38 -14.61 -10.22
N ILE A 319 -10.64 -14.90 -10.58
CA ILE A 319 -11.41 -14.12 -11.57
C ILE A 319 -11.66 -12.69 -11.05
N GLN A 320 -12.09 -12.55 -9.80
CA GLN A 320 -12.39 -11.24 -9.21
C GLN A 320 -11.13 -10.34 -9.11
N CYS A 321 -10.00 -10.90 -8.66
CA CYS A 321 -8.72 -10.19 -8.61
C CYS A 321 -8.25 -9.77 -10.00
N GLN A 322 -8.40 -10.65 -11.01
CA GLN A 322 -8.06 -10.31 -12.40
C GLN A 322 -8.91 -9.16 -12.95
N ALA A 323 -10.21 -9.20 -12.69
CA ALA A 323 -11.13 -8.15 -13.12
C ALA A 323 -10.83 -6.82 -12.41
N PHE A 324 -10.62 -6.86 -11.09
CA PHE A 324 -10.27 -5.68 -10.30
C PHE A 324 -8.96 -5.04 -10.77
N ASP A 325 -7.89 -5.82 -10.92
CA ASP A 325 -6.60 -5.34 -11.41
C ASP A 325 -6.74 -4.69 -12.79
N LYS A 326 -7.44 -5.35 -13.72
CA LYS A 326 -7.66 -4.84 -15.08
C LYS A 326 -8.41 -3.52 -15.07
N ASP A 327 -9.53 -3.46 -14.36
CA ASP A 327 -10.40 -2.28 -14.32
C ASP A 327 -9.70 -1.09 -13.66
N LEU A 328 -9.01 -1.34 -12.52
CA LEU A 328 -8.32 -0.28 -11.80
C LEU A 328 -7.13 0.27 -12.59
N ILE A 329 -6.30 -0.59 -13.17
CA ILE A 329 -5.15 -0.16 -14.00
C ILE A 329 -5.65 0.60 -15.25
N ALA A 330 -6.76 0.21 -15.85
CA ALA A 330 -7.34 0.92 -16.99
C ALA A 330 -7.78 2.35 -16.61
N ASP A 331 -8.51 2.51 -15.50
CA ASP A 331 -8.98 3.83 -15.04
C ASP A 331 -7.79 4.71 -14.59
N LEU A 332 -6.79 4.15 -13.90
CA LEU A 332 -5.57 4.86 -13.54
C LEU A 332 -4.77 5.30 -14.79
N THR A 333 -4.71 4.45 -15.83
CA THR A 333 -4.05 4.79 -17.08
C THR A 333 -4.78 5.91 -17.82
N LEU A 334 -6.09 5.87 -17.83
CA LEU A 334 -6.91 6.94 -18.41
C LEU A 334 -6.71 8.28 -17.69
N ALA A 335 -6.62 8.27 -16.36
CA ALA A 335 -6.50 9.47 -15.54
C ALA A 335 -5.11 10.10 -15.58
N GLY A 336 -4.05 9.29 -15.61
CA GLY A 336 -2.69 9.78 -15.42
C GLY A 336 -1.61 9.06 -16.25
N GLY A 337 -1.98 8.26 -17.24
CA GLY A 337 -1.03 7.52 -18.09
C GLY A 337 -0.44 6.28 -17.45
N LEU A 338 0.29 5.50 -18.25
CA LEU A 338 0.77 4.17 -17.84
C LEU A 338 1.81 4.21 -16.71
N LYS A 339 2.71 5.21 -16.68
CA LYS A 339 3.67 5.38 -15.57
C LYS A 339 2.94 5.59 -14.24
N TYR A 340 1.97 6.48 -14.23
CA TYR A 340 1.12 6.72 -13.06
C TYR A 340 0.37 5.45 -12.62
N ALA A 341 -0.26 4.74 -13.55
CA ALA A 341 -1.01 3.53 -13.23
C ALA A 341 -0.14 2.43 -12.59
N ARG A 342 1.09 2.25 -13.07
CA ARG A 342 2.04 1.26 -12.52
C ARG A 342 2.50 1.65 -11.11
N LEU A 343 2.81 2.93 -10.91
CA LEU A 343 3.17 3.45 -9.59
C LEU A 343 2.01 3.30 -8.60
N ALA A 344 0.79 3.64 -9.03
CA ALA A 344 -0.42 3.50 -8.21
C ALA A 344 -0.75 2.02 -7.90
N GLY A 345 -0.49 1.09 -8.82
CA GLY A 345 -0.64 -0.35 -8.57
C GLY A 345 0.28 -0.86 -7.47
N LEU A 346 1.55 -0.43 -7.46
CA LEU A 346 2.50 -0.73 -6.37
C LEU A 346 2.08 -0.05 -5.06
N ALA A 347 1.70 1.23 -5.12
CA ALA A 347 1.23 1.99 -3.97
C ALA A 347 -0.02 1.37 -3.32
N TYR A 348 -0.95 0.81 -4.13
CA TYR A 348 -2.10 0.07 -3.61
C TYR A 348 -1.67 -1.09 -2.72
N ARG A 349 -0.77 -1.96 -3.21
CA ARG A 349 -0.27 -3.11 -2.47
C ARG A 349 0.31 -2.71 -1.12
N GLN A 350 1.17 -1.70 -1.13
CA GLN A 350 1.86 -1.24 0.08
C GLN A 350 0.90 -0.54 1.06
N SER A 351 0.04 0.34 0.56
CA SER A 351 -0.87 1.09 1.43
C SER A 351 -1.81 0.15 2.20
N VAL A 352 -2.42 -0.84 1.52
CA VAL A 352 -3.32 -1.78 2.21
C VAL A 352 -2.59 -2.72 3.16
N ALA A 353 -1.32 -3.08 2.87
CA ALA A 353 -0.50 -3.92 3.73
C ALA A 353 0.00 -3.21 5.01
N ALA A 354 -0.11 -1.88 5.07
CA ALA A 354 0.26 -1.09 6.25
C ALA A 354 -0.91 -0.84 7.21
N HIS A 355 -2.05 -1.52 7.00
CA HIS A 355 -3.25 -1.39 7.83
C HIS A 355 -3.72 -2.73 8.38
N LYS A 356 -4.39 -2.68 9.53
CA LYS A 356 -5.10 -3.83 10.12
C LYS A 356 -6.58 -3.52 10.28
N LEU A 357 -7.43 -4.42 9.74
CA LEU A 357 -8.89 -4.34 9.84
C LEU A 357 -9.39 -5.28 10.94
N VAL A 358 -10.01 -4.70 11.96
CA VAL A 358 -10.56 -5.41 13.11
C VAL A 358 -12.03 -5.04 13.32
N ALA A 359 -12.70 -5.74 14.21
CA ALA A 359 -14.06 -5.41 14.64
C ALA A 359 -14.08 -5.05 16.14
N ASP A 360 -14.88 -4.07 16.50
CA ASP A 360 -15.24 -3.84 17.89
C ASP A 360 -16.28 -4.88 18.40
N GLU A 361 -16.66 -4.79 19.65
CA GLU A 361 -17.63 -5.70 20.28
C GLU A 361 -19.03 -5.66 19.64
N LYS A 362 -19.35 -4.58 18.93
CA LYS A 362 -20.62 -4.41 18.19
C LYS A 362 -20.50 -4.83 16.72
N GLY A 363 -19.33 -5.34 16.31
CA GLY A 363 -19.05 -5.71 14.93
C GLY A 363 -18.74 -4.52 14.00
N ARG A 364 -18.56 -3.28 14.54
CA ARG A 364 -18.16 -2.14 13.72
C ARG A 364 -16.73 -2.34 13.22
N PRO A 365 -16.44 -2.03 11.95
CA PRO A 365 -15.09 -2.12 11.43
C PRO A 365 -14.22 -0.97 11.97
N PHE A 366 -13.01 -1.29 12.40
CA PHE A 366 -11.92 -0.35 12.70
C PHE A 366 -10.72 -0.68 11.81
N TYR A 367 -10.16 0.32 11.11
CA TYR A 367 -9.09 0.14 10.15
C TYR A 367 -7.88 0.98 10.54
N PHE A 368 -6.94 0.36 11.25
CA PHE A 368 -5.80 1.03 11.84
C PHE A 368 -4.57 1.00 10.92
N PRO A 369 -4.03 2.14 10.52
CA PRO A 369 -2.68 2.21 9.97
C PRO A 369 -1.65 2.00 11.08
N LYS A 370 -0.55 1.33 10.73
CA LYS A 370 0.70 1.37 11.49
C LYS A 370 1.66 2.34 10.80
N GLU A 371 2.28 3.21 11.55
CA GLU A 371 3.35 4.07 11.06
C GLU A 371 4.65 3.27 10.96
N ASN A 372 4.77 2.52 9.85
CA ASN A 372 5.91 1.66 9.57
C ASN A 372 7.19 2.46 9.37
N PHE A 373 8.31 1.93 9.85
CA PHE A 373 9.67 2.46 9.67
C PHE A 373 9.80 3.94 10.07
N SER A 374 9.23 4.27 11.22
CA SER A 374 9.25 5.59 11.84
C SER A 374 9.18 5.42 13.38
N ASN A 375 8.11 5.90 14.02
CA ASN A 375 7.92 5.76 15.47
C ASN A 375 7.05 4.55 15.87
N GLY A 376 6.40 3.90 14.91
CA GLY A 376 5.53 2.75 15.14
C GLY A 376 4.18 3.10 15.76
N CYS A 377 3.72 4.34 15.69
CA CYS A 377 2.40 4.72 16.18
C CYS A 377 1.28 4.00 15.42
N ILE A 378 0.12 3.87 16.09
CA ILE A 378 -1.10 3.27 15.55
C ILE A 378 -2.22 4.30 15.45
N GLY A 379 -2.95 4.31 14.33
CA GLY A 379 -4.06 5.24 14.13
C GLY A 379 -3.60 6.69 14.00
N THR A 380 -2.40 6.91 13.48
CA THR A 380 -1.75 8.21 13.34
C THR A 380 -2.45 9.05 12.29
N VAL A 381 -2.90 10.25 12.65
CA VAL A 381 -3.70 11.12 11.78
C VAL A 381 -2.90 11.62 10.59
N ASP A 382 -1.67 12.09 10.79
CA ASP A 382 -0.80 12.56 9.73
C ASP A 382 -0.22 11.43 8.85
N VAL A 383 -0.59 10.16 9.14
CA VAL A 383 -0.32 8.99 8.32
C VAL A 383 -1.56 8.54 7.54
N PHE A 384 -2.75 8.52 8.15
CA PHE A 384 -3.94 8.20 7.37
C PHE A 384 -4.44 9.37 6.51
N TYR A 385 -4.15 10.61 6.88
CA TYR A 385 -4.48 11.79 6.07
C TYR A 385 -3.80 11.74 4.69
N PRO A 386 -2.48 11.59 4.55
CA PRO A 386 -1.87 11.43 3.22
C PRO A 386 -2.31 10.16 2.50
N SER A 387 -2.67 9.09 3.19
CA SER A 387 -3.17 7.87 2.55
C SER A 387 -4.67 7.93 2.18
N ALA A 388 -5.43 8.89 2.72
CA ALA A 388 -6.88 8.99 2.54
C ALA A 388 -7.37 8.94 1.09
N PRO A 389 -6.67 9.47 0.08
CA PRO A 389 -7.15 9.41 -1.30
C PRO A 389 -7.46 8.00 -1.78
N ILE A 390 -6.66 6.98 -1.44
CA ILE A 390 -6.96 5.61 -1.85
C ILE A 390 -8.24 5.07 -1.18
N LEU A 391 -8.45 5.39 0.11
CA LEU A 391 -9.61 4.94 0.87
C LEU A 391 -10.88 5.66 0.40
N LEU A 392 -10.83 6.98 0.25
CA LEU A 392 -11.95 7.77 -0.29
C LEU A 392 -12.35 7.34 -1.70
N PHE A 393 -11.38 6.95 -2.52
CA PHE A 393 -11.63 6.51 -3.89
C PHE A 393 -12.23 5.11 -3.97
N LEU A 394 -11.65 4.14 -3.24
CA LEU A 394 -11.98 2.72 -3.40
C LEU A 394 -12.97 2.19 -2.36
N SER A 395 -12.97 2.73 -1.14
CA SER A 395 -13.84 2.28 -0.04
C SER A 395 -14.01 3.35 1.03
N PRO A 396 -14.99 4.26 0.87
CA PRO A 396 -15.31 5.25 1.90
C PRO A 396 -15.60 4.64 3.27
N GLU A 397 -16.09 3.40 3.33
CA GLU A 397 -16.32 2.68 4.58
C GLU A 397 -15.00 2.38 5.33
N LEU A 398 -13.90 2.09 4.61
CA LEU A 398 -12.58 1.95 5.23
C LEU A 398 -12.05 3.31 5.74
N MET A 399 -12.35 4.41 5.04
CA MET A 399 -12.01 5.76 5.53
C MET A 399 -12.73 6.08 6.83
N LYS A 400 -14.03 5.81 6.91
CA LYS A 400 -14.81 5.93 8.15
C LYS A 400 -14.27 5.05 9.25
N ALA A 401 -13.95 3.79 8.92
CA ALA A 401 -13.34 2.85 9.87
C ALA A 401 -11.98 3.30 10.40
N SER A 402 -11.24 4.13 9.65
CA SER A 402 -9.96 4.71 10.10
C SER A 402 -10.15 5.89 11.05
N VAL A 403 -11.14 6.75 10.82
CA VAL A 403 -11.32 7.96 11.64
C VAL A 403 -12.14 7.70 12.91
N VAL A 404 -13.05 6.71 12.93
CA VAL A 404 -13.94 6.44 14.07
C VAL A 404 -13.18 6.16 15.38
N PRO A 405 -12.13 5.31 15.42
CA PRO A 405 -11.42 5.07 16.68
C PRO A 405 -10.80 6.34 17.27
N LEU A 406 -10.31 7.24 16.43
CA LEU A 406 -9.74 8.50 16.86
C LEU A 406 -10.81 9.49 17.33
N LEU A 407 -11.94 9.57 16.62
CA LEU A 407 -13.08 10.41 17.02
C LEU A 407 -13.68 9.94 18.36
N ASP A 408 -13.85 8.62 18.54
CA ASP A 408 -14.31 8.02 19.80
C ASP A 408 -13.35 8.36 20.96
N TYR A 409 -12.02 8.24 20.73
CA TYR A 409 -10.99 8.59 21.72
C TYR A 409 -10.96 10.09 22.03
N ALA A 410 -11.00 10.96 21.03
CA ALA A 410 -10.99 12.41 21.21
C ALA A 410 -12.23 12.94 21.94
N GLY A 411 -13.33 12.18 21.94
CA GLY A 411 -14.56 12.48 22.70
C GLY A 411 -14.52 12.08 24.17
N MET A 412 -13.46 11.40 24.64
CA MET A 412 -13.33 10.99 26.03
C MET A 412 -12.76 12.09 26.92
N ASP A 413 -13.11 12.08 28.21
CA ASP A 413 -12.62 13.06 29.19
C ASP A 413 -11.09 13.06 29.37
N ARG A 414 -10.41 11.96 28.97
CA ARG A 414 -8.95 11.83 29.00
C ARG A 414 -8.25 12.74 27.99
N TRP A 415 -8.90 13.02 26.83
CA TRP A 415 -8.37 13.97 25.84
C TRP A 415 -8.87 15.39 26.15
N LYS A 416 -8.05 16.17 26.85
CA LYS A 416 -8.44 17.47 27.37
C LYS A 416 -8.18 18.66 26.46
N PHE A 417 -7.35 18.45 25.41
CA PHE A 417 -6.89 19.52 24.54
C PHE A 417 -7.99 20.03 23.59
N PRO A 418 -7.90 21.30 23.14
CA PRO A 418 -8.89 21.88 22.23
C PRO A 418 -8.70 21.48 20.75
N PHE A 419 -7.70 20.67 20.44
CA PHE A 419 -7.33 20.22 19.09
C PHE A 419 -7.43 18.69 18.97
N ALA A 420 -7.29 18.17 17.74
CA ALA A 420 -7.36 16.74 17.47
C ALA A 420 -6.07 16.01 17.93
N PRO A 421 -6.19 14.77 18.43
CA PRO A 421 -5.03 13.95 18.80
C PRO A 421 -4.24 13.52 17.55
N HIS A 422 -2.94 13.23 17.74
CA HIS A 422 -2.05 12.77 16.71
C HIS A 422 -2.18 11.26 16.44
N ASP A 423 -2.22 10.43 17.50
CA ASP A 423 -2.24 8.97 17.40
C ASP A 423 -3.08 8.32 18.50
N LEU A 424 -3.15 7.00 18.49
CA LEU A 424 -3.86 6.21 19.50
C LEU A 424 -2.93 5.34 20.36
N GLY A 425 -1.62 5.42 20.16
CA GLY A 425 -0.64 4.62 20.89
C GLY A 425 0.48 4.07 20.01
N THR A 426 1.16 3.04 20.50
CA THR A 426 2.19 2.31 19.75
C THR A 426 1.67 0.94 19.32
N TYR A 427 1.78 0.61 18.02
CA TYR A 427 1.27 -0.65 17.44
C TYR A 427 1.82 -1.89 18.18
N PRO A 428 1.00 -2.88 18.55
CA PRO A 428 -0.42 -3.03 18.25
C PRO A 428 -1.37 -2.49 19.35
N LEU A 429 -0.89 -1.67 20.28
CA LEU A 429 -1.63 -1.19 21.45
C LEU A 429 -2.14 0.25 21.25
N ALA A 430 -3.42 0.37 20.85
CA ALA A 430 -4.10 1.65 20.65
C ALA A 430 -4.80 2.10 21.95
N ASN A 431 -4.02 2.47 22.96
CA ASN A 431 -4.50 2.73 24.33
C ASN A 431 -4.43 4.21 24.77
N GLY A 432 -4.20 5.14 23.85
CA GLY A 432 -4.07 6.57 24.06
C GLY A 432 -2.81 7.13 23.44
N GLN A 433 -2.82 8.40 23.09
CA GLN A 433 -1.73 9.07 22.38
C GLN A 433 -0.40 8.95 23.11
N VAL A 434 0.66 8.71 22.35
CA VAL A 434 2.04 8.63 22.86
C VAL A 434 2.97 9.68 22.27
N TYR A 435 2.63 10.27 21.11
CA TYR A 435 3.45 11.27 20.45
C TYR A 435 3.45 12.61 21.23
N GLY A 436 4.56 13.37 21.11
CA GLY A 436 4.71 14.65 21.80
C GLY A 436 4.53 14.52 23.31
N GLY A 437 3.79 15.45 23.89
CA GLY A 437 3.43 15.43 25.32
C GLY A 437 2.37 14.40 25.72
N GLY A 438 1.93 13.53 24.79
CA GLY A 438 0.90 12.52 25.01
C GLY A 438 -0.43 13.16 25.44
N GLU A 439 -1.01 12.65 26.52
CA GLU A 439 -2.25 13.19 27.12
C GLU A 439 -1.99 14.22 28.22
N LEU A 440 -0.71 14.54 28.50
CA LEU A 440 -0.32 15.32 29.70
C LEU A 440 -0.03 16.77 29.37
N THR A 441 0.71 17.06 28.30
CA THR A 441 1.14 18.42 27.94
C THR A 441 0.96 18.70 26.44
N GLU A 442 0.99 19.99 26.06
CA GLU A 442 0.95 20.42 24.66
C GLU A 442 2.33 20.39 23.98
N ASP A 443 3.37 19.96 24.69
CA ASP A 443 4.74 19.95 24.17
C ASP A 443 4.88 19.03 22.95
N ASN A 444 5.44 19.54 21.87
CA ASN A 444 5.65 18.82 20.63
C ASN A 444 4.36 18.21 20.02
N GLN A 445 3.20 18.78 20.32
CA GLN A 445 1.93 18.41 19.68
C GLN A 445 1.86 19.04 18.26
N MET A 446 0.92 18.54 17.45
CA MET A 446 0.64 19.04 16.11
C MET A 446 -0.78 19.62 15.99
N PRO A 447 -1.15 20.64 16.77
CA PRO A 447 -2.55 21.01 16.96
C PRO A 447 -3.25 21.55 15.71
N VAL A 448 -2.60 22.40 14.92
CA VAL A 448 -3.15 22.95 13.68
C VAL A 448 -3.17 21.87 12.60
N GLU A 449 -2.12 21.03 12.53
CA GLU A 449 -2.00 19.93 11.60
C GLU A 449 -3.16 18.95 11.73
N GLU A 450 -3.35 18.37 12.91
CA GLU A 450 -4.29 17.27 13.09
C GLU A 450 -5.74 17.72 13.05
N SER A 451 -6.02 18.91 13.59
CA SER A 451 -7.36 19.52 13.50
C SER A 451 -7.73 19.81 12.05
N GLY A 452 -6.79 20.33 11.26
CA GLY A 452 -6.95 20.57 9.84
C GLY A 452 -7.19 19.29 9.05
N ASN A 453 -6.38 18.26 9.31
CA ASN A 453 -6.50 16.94 8.71
C ASN A 453 -7.89 16.35 8.93
N MET A 454 -8.36 16.32 10.18
CA MET A 454 -9.65 15.72 10.51
C MET A 454 -10.83 16.46 9.89
N LEU A 455 -10.86 17.79 9.90
CA LEU A 455 -11.95 18.55 9.27
C LEU A 455 -12.02 18.35 7.76
N LEU A 456 -10.87 18.31 7.07
CA LEU A 456 -10.81 18.03 5.63
C LEU A 456 -11.31 16.62 5.31
N LEU A 457 -10.92 15.62 6.11
CA LEU A 457 -11.36 14.24 5.91
C LEU A 457 -12.84 14.06 6.17
N MET A 458 -13.40 14.70 7.20
CA MET A 458 -14.85 14.66 7.46
C MET A 458 -15.66 15.29 6.32
N ALA A 459 -15.18 16.37 5.75
CA ALA A 459 -15.79 16.98 4.55
C ALA A 459 -15.66 16.09 3.32
N ALA A 460 -14.53 15.41 3.13
CA ALA A 460 -14.33 14.47 2.03
C ALA A 460 -15.26 13.24 2.15
N ILE A 461 -15.46 12.72 3.36
CA ILE A 461 -16.43 11.65 3.62
C ILE A 461 -17.86 12.14 3.29
N ALA A 462 -18.26 13.31 3.77
CA ALA A 462 -19.57 13.86 3.46
C ALA A 462 -19.80 14.06 1.94
N ARG A 463 -18.75 14.48 1.22
CA ARG A 463 -18.80 14.64 -0.23
C ARG A 463 -19.03 13.32 -0.97
N VAL A 464 -18.32 12.26 -0.59
CA VAL A 464 -18.44 10.95 -1.26
C VAL A 464 -19.74 10.24 -0.87
N ASP A 465 -20.23 10.42 0.35
CA ASP A 465 -21.51 9.91 0.81
C ASP A 465 -22.70 10.69 0.16
N GLY A 466 -22.46 11.93 -0.20
CA GLY A 466 -23.50 12.86 -0.69
C GLY A 466 -24.37 13.43 0.42
N ASN A 467 -23.98 13.28 1.69
CA ASN A 467 -24.66 13.81 2.87
C ASN A 467 -23.69 13.93 4.06
N PRO A 468 -23.96 14.80 5.06
CA PRO A 468 -23.09 15.05 6.22
C PRO A 468 -23.40 14.15 7.44
N GLU A 469 -24.31 13.17 7.34
CA GLU A 469 -24.86 12.44 8.49
C GLU A 469 -23.79 11.72 9.32
N PHE A 470 -22.73 11.22 8.67
CA PHE A 470 -21.58 10.61 9.39
C PHE A 470 -20.93 11.59 10.38
N SER A 471 -20.93 12.88 10.10
CA SER A 471 -20.33 13.91 10.93
C SER A 471 -21.19 14.30 12.15
N ARG A 472 -22.50 14.04 12.11
CA ARG A 472 -23.46 14.51 13.12
C ARG A 472 -23.15 14.05 14.55
N PRO A 473 -22.81 12.79 14.85
CA PRO A 473 -22.48 12.36 16.20
C PRO A 473 -21.22 13.02 16.77
N TYR A 474 -20.31 13.46 15.91
CA TYR A 474 -19.01 14.03 16.29
C TYR A 474 -18.99 15.56 16.21
N TRP A 475 -20.14 16.19 15.95
CA TRP A 475 -20.23 17.63 15.73
C TRP A 475 -19.58 18.49 16.82
N PRO A 476 -19.74 18.20 18.13
CA PRO A 476 -19.08 18.97 19.19
C PRO A 476 -17.55 18.99 19.08
N LEU A 477 -16.94 17.88 18.65
CA LEU A 477 -15.49 17.80 18.40
C LEU A 477 -15.09 18.64 17.19
N LEU A 478 -15.82 18.51 16.09
CA LEU A 478 -15.54 19.25 14.87
C LEU A 478 -15.65 20.76 15.08
N ALA A 479 -16.66 21.21 15.83
CA ALA A 479 -16.83 22.60 16.19
C ALA A 479 -15.69 23.13 17.09
N LYS A 480 -15.26 22.33 18.06
CA LYS A 480 -14.12 22.64 18.93
C LYS A 480 -12.83 22.81 18.11
N TRP A 481 -12.55 21.89 17.17
CA TRP A 481 -11.37 21.95 16.31
C TRP A 481 -11.43 23.11 15.30
N ALA A 482 -12.61 23.40 14.74
CA ALA A 482 -12.79 24.55 13.86
C ALA A 482 -12.56 25.88 14.62
N GLN A 483 -13.02 25.99 15.88
CA GLN A 483 -12.75 27.18 16.69
C GLN A 483 -11.24 27.32 16.96
N TYR A 484 -10.55 26.22 17.27
CA TYR A 484 -9.08 26.22 17.44
C TYR A 484 -8.37 26.73 16.19
N LEU A 485 -8.73 26.21 15.01
CA LEU A 485 -8.14 26.66 13.75
C LEU A 485 -8.46 28.12 13.42
N LYS A 486 -9.63 28.61 13.82
CA LYS A 486 -9.98 30.04 13.65
C LYS A 486 -9.09 30.96 14.49
N GLU A 487 -8.64 30.48 15.66
CA GLU A 487 -7.79 31.25 16.56
C GLU A 487 -6.30 31.14 16.22
N LYS A 488 -5.84 29.95 15.78
CA LYS A 488 -4.43 29.61 15.67
C LYS A 488 -3.95 29.24 14.24
N GLY A 489 -4.85 29.13 13.28
CA GLY A 489 -4.53 28.51 11.98
C GLY A 489 -4.00 29.49 10.93
N LEU A 490 -4.26 30.80 11.01
CA LEU A 490 -3.81 31.75 9.99
C LEU A 490 -2.30 31.93 9.98
N ASP A 491 -1.70 32.09 11.16
CA ASP A 491 -0.28 32.22 11.34
C ASP A 491 0.21 31.24 12.42
N PRO A 492 0.49 29.98 12.01
CA PRO A 492 0.78 28.92 12.98
C PRO A 492 2.04 29.22 13.80
N GLU A 493 1.96 29.00 15.10
CA GLU A 493 3.10 29.08 16.02
C GLU A 493 4.16 28.02 15.70
N ASN A 494 5.28 28.03 16.41
CA ASN A 494 6.36 27.05 16.24
C ASN A 494 5.90 25.65 16.66
N GLN A 495 5.46 24.84 15.69
CA GLN A 495 5.00 23.48 15.89
C GLN A 495 5.49 22.56 14.76
N LEU A 496 5.32 21.25 14.96
CA LEU A 496 5.50 20.27 13.89
C LEU A 496 4.25 20.22 12.98
N CYS A 497 4.42 19.70 11.81
CA CYS A 497 3.35 19.36 10.85
C CYS A 497 3.69 18.01 10.21
N THR A 498 2.93 17.52 9.25
CA THR A 498 3.24 16.25 8.53
C THR A 498 4.66 16.20 7.94
N ASP A 499 5.32 17.35 7.79
CA ASP A 499 6.73 17.44 7.41
C ASP A 499 7.65 17.51 8.64
N ASP A 500 7.30 16.81 9.73
CA ASP A 500 7.97 16.79 11.03
C ASP A 500 9.45 16.37 10.95
N PHE A 501 9.78 15.49 10.00
CA PHE A 501 11.16 15.13 9.65
C PHE A 501 12.02 16.32 9.18
N ALA A 502 11.40 17.43 8.77
CA ALA A 502 12.05 18.68 8.44
C ALA A 502 12.16 19.65 9.64
N GLY A 503 11.61 19.27 10.81
CA GLY A 503 11.66 19.99 12.08
C GLY A 503 10.54 21.01 12.28
N HIS A 504 10.51 21.61 13.47
CA HIS A 504 9.57 22.67 13.84
C HIS A 504 9.71 23.90 12.94
N LEU A 505 8.60 24.51 12.56
CA LEU A 505 8.58 25.73 11.76
C LEU A 505 7.38 26.60 12.14
N ALA A 506 7.66 27.79 12.70
CA ALA A 506 6.67 28.83 12.85
C ALA A 506 6.36 29.49 11.51
N HIS A 507 5.19 30.12 11.41
CA HIS A 507 4.77 30.89 10.24
C HIS A 507 4.67 30.04 8.95
N ASN A 508 4.46 28.73 9.08
CA ASN A 508 4.44 27.78 7.96
C ASN A 508 3.26 28.05 7.02
N ALA A 509 3.56 28.49 5.81
CA ALA A 509 2.55 28.88 4.84
C ALA A 509 1.67 27.69 4.36
N ASN A 510 2.22 26.47 4.25
CA ASN A 510 1.44 25.30 3.82
C ASN A 510 0.55 24.75 4.96
N LEU A 511 0.97 24.87 6.21
CA LEU A 511 0.17 24.54 7.39
C LEU A 511 -0.98 25.53 7.56
N SER A 512 -0.71 26.83 7.40
CA SER A 512 -1.76 27.87 7.38
C SER A 512 -2.78 27.60 6.26
N LEU A 513 -2.31 27.28 5.06
CA LEU A 513 -3.17 26.91 3.93
C LEU A 513 -4.11 25.74 4.26
N LYS A 514 -3.61 24.70 4.94
CA LYS A 514 -4.43 23.57 5.42
C LYS A 514 -5.54 24.05 6.35
N ALA A 515 -5.19 24.85 7.35
CA ALA A 515 -6.16 25.38 8.32
C ALA A 515 -7.26 26.21 7.64
N ILE A 516 -6.90 27.04 6.68
CA ILE A 516 -7.83 27.88 5.93
C ILE A 516 -8.81 27.03 5.09
N LEU A 517 -8.29 26.00 4.39
CA LEU A 517 -9.12 25.06 3.64
C LEU A 517 -10.03 24.25 4.56
N ALA A 518 -9.52 23.84 5.74
CA ALA A 518 -10.29 23.11 6.75
C ALA A 518 -11.45 23.95 7.32
N LEU A 519 -11.25 25.23 7.56
CA LEU A 519 -12.32 26.16 7.99
C LEU A 519 -13.39 26.30 6.89
N ARG A 520 -13.01 26.37 5.62
CA ARG A 520 -13.96 26.40 4.52
C ARG A 520 -14.74 25.10 4.38
N ALA A 521 -14.05 23.95 4.54
CA ALA A 521 -14.65 22.63 4.54
C ALA A 521 -15.64 22.47 5.71
N TYR A 522 -15.29 22.96 6.90
CA TYR A 522 -16.19 23.01 8.03
C TYR A 522 -17.44 23.85 7.74
N ALA A 523 -17.30 25.02 7.12
CA ALA A 523 -18.43 25.84 6.69
C ALA A 523 -19.39 25.09 5.76
N GLN A 524 -18.87 24.29 4.82
CA GLN A 524 -19.72 23.45 3.95
C GLN A 524 -20.46 22.36 4.74
N LEU A 525 -19.80 21.70 5.69
CA LEU A 525 -20.42 20.69 6.55
C LEU A 525 -21.53 21.32 7.41
N THR A 526 -21.25 22.48 8.01
CA THR A 526 -22.19 23.24 8.84
C THR A 526 -23.45 23.63 8.05
N GLU A 527 -23.26 24.12 6.83
CA GLU A 527 -24.38 24.47 5.93
C GLU A 527 -25.23 23.23 5.56
N ALA A 528 -24.57 22.12 5.24
CA ALA A 528 -25.22 20.86 4.90
C ALA A 528 -26.01 20.25 6.09
N LEU A 529 -25.57 20.49 7.32
CA LEU A 529 -26.27 20.11 8.55
C LEU A 529 -27.42 21.09 8.92
N GLY A 530 -27.57 22.19 8.18
CA GLY A 530 -28.68 23.14 8.32
C GLY A 530 -28.37 24.40 9.16
N ASN A 531 -27.17 24.54 9.74
CA ASN A 531 -26.77 25.71 10.52
C ASN A 531 -26.17 26.81 9.60
N LYS A 532 -27.04 27.54 8.91
CA LYS A 532 -26.65 28.55 7.91
C LYS A 532 -25.89 29.75 8.50
N GLU A 533 -26.21 30.14 9.70
CA GLU A 533 -25.60 31.31 10.36
C GLU A 533 -24.13 31.03 10.67
N GLU A 534 -23.84 29.92 11.36
CA GLU A 534 -22.47 29.50 11.67
C GLU A 534 -21.69 29.23 10.36
N ALA A 535 -22.30 28.59 9.37
CA ALA A 535 -21.69 28.38 8.07
C ALA A 535 -21.25 29.69 7.40
N ALA A 536 -22.08 30.72 7.45
CA ALA A 536 -21.77 32.05 6.90
C ALA A 536 -20.59 32.71 7.64
N GLN A 537 -20.51 32.55 8.97
CA GLN A 537 -19.39 33.08 9.78
C GLN A 537 -18.05 32.41 9.38
N TYR A 538 -17.99 31.06 9.33
CA TYR A 538 -16.78 30.36 8.95
C TYR A 538 -16.41 30.54 7.48
N ARG A 539 -17.39 30.71 6.60
CA ARG A 539 -17.16 31.07 5.19
C ARG A 539 -16.46 32.43 5.11
N LYS A 540 -16.98 33.43 5.77
CA LYS A 540 -16.38 34.79 5.83
C LYS A 540 -14.96 34.73 6.40
N THR A 541 -14.76 34.01 7.51
CA THR A 541 -13.44 33.86 8.14
C THR A 541 -12.45 33.24 7.15
N SER A 542 -12.80 32.13 6.51
CA SER A 542 -11.91 31.44 5.55
C SER A 542 -11.56 32.31 4.35
N GLU A 543 -12.52 33.08 3.83
CA GLU A 543 -12.29 34.03 2.72
C GLU A 543 -11.36 35.18 3.13
N GLU A 544 -11.50 35.68 4.33
CA GLU A 544 -10.61 36.72 4.88
C GLU A 544 -9.20 36.16 5.08
N PHE A 545 -9.09 34.98 5.65
CA PHE A 545 -7.79 34.30 5.87
C PHE A 545 -7.09 33.97 4.53
N ALA A 546 -7.83 33.52 3.53
CA ALA A 546 -7.26 33.28 2.20
C ALA A 546 -6.68 34.56 1.57
N ARG A 547 -7.39 35.69 1.69
CA ARG A 547 -6.87 37.00 1.21
C ARG A 547 -5.63 37.44 1.97
N GLN A 548 -5.59 37.24 3.28
CA GLN A 548 -4.41 37.56 4.10
C GLN A 548 -3.24 36.63 3.75
N TRP A 549 -3.47 35.32 3.64
CA TRP A 549 -2.47 34.35 3.25
C TRP A 549 -1.78 34.70 1.93
N ILE A 550 -2.56 35.05 0.89
CA ILE A 550 -2.03 35.45 -0.41
C ILE A 550 -1.03 36.61 -0.25
N LYS A 551 -1.34 37.59 0.62
CA LYS A 551 -0.43 38.73 0.85
C LYS A 551 0.81 38.36 1.69
N MET A 552 0.61 37.56 2.73
CA MET A 552 1.67 37.19 3.68
C MET A 552 2.70 36.25 3.03
N ALA A 553 2.22 35.34 2.19
CA ALA A 553 3.06 34.34 1.55
C ALA A 553 3.68 34.81 0.22
N ASP A 554 3.23 35.92 -0.37
CA ASP A 554 3.69 36.35 -1.69
C ASP A 554 5.18 36.64 -1.74
N ASP A 555 5.87 36.10 -2.75
CA ASP A 555 7.29 36.30 -3.01
C ASP A 555 7.58 36.47 -4.52
N GLY A 556 6.68 37.17 -5.22
CA GLY A 556 6.78 37.46 -6.65
C GLY A 556 6.31 36.31 -7.51
N ASP A 557 7.20 35.43 -7.95
CA ASP A 557 6.85 34.30 -8.86
C ASP A 557 6.43 33.02 -8.15
N HIS A 558 6.38 33.00 -6.80
CA HIS A 558 5.97 31.88 -5.96
C HIS A 558 5.43 32.34 -4.60
N TYR A 559 5.07 31.38 -3.72
CA TYR A 559 4.71 31.63 -2.34
C TYR A 559 5.74 31.00 -1.38
N ARG A 560 6.04 31.71 -0.28
CA ARG A 560 7.07 31.38 0.71
C ARG A 560 6.81 30.04 1.39
N LEU A 561 7.86 29.44 1.94
CA LEU A 561 7.79 28.33 2.89
C LEU A 561 7.19 28.80 4.23
N ALA A 562 7.69 29.95 4.74
CA ALA A 562 7.21 30.59 5.95
C ALA A 562 7.06 32.10 5.72
N PHE A 563 6.04 32.73 6.32
CA PHE A 563 5.67 34.11 6.04
C PHE A 563 6.79 35.11 6.31
N ASP A 564 7.62 34.83 7.33
CA ASP A 564 8.75 35.66 7.75
C ASP A 564 10.07 35.39 6.99
N LYS A 565 10.05 34.44 6.00
CA LYS A 565 11.29 34.01 5.31
C LYS A 565 11.20 34.27 3.80
N PRO A 566 11.50 35.48 3.34
CA PRO A 566 11.53 35.78 1.90
C PRO A 566 12.60 34.96 1.17
N GLY A 567 12.41 34.67 -0.12
CA GLY A 567 13.27 33.83 -0.93
C GLY A 567 13.16 32.33 -0.68
N THR A 568 12.25 31.91 0.21
CA THR A 568 12.00 30.49 0.49
C THR A 568 10.74 30.00 -0.21
N TRP A 569 10.65 28.69 -0.50
CA TRP A 569 9.50 28.08 -1.12
C TRP A 569 9.25 26.65 -0.60
N SER A 570 8.05 26.15 -0.73
CA SER A 570 7.68 24.76 -0.46
C SER A 570 6.54 24.31 -1.38
N GLN A 571 6.37 23.00 -1.53
CA GLN A 571 5.16 22.44 -2.16
C GLN A 571 3.92 22.86 -1.36
N LYS A 572 2.91 23.42 -2.04
CA LYS A 572 1.61 23.77 -1.44
C LYS A 572 0.60 22.65 -1.72
N TYR A 573 0.99 21.41 -1.40
CA TYR A 573 0.25 20.21 -1.75
C TYR A 573 -1.18 20.19 -1.19
N ASN A 574 -1.45 20.89 -0.08
CA ASN A 574 -2.80 20.98 0.48
C ASN A 574 -3.80 21.72 -0.43
N LEU A 575 -3.33 22.52 -1.44
CA LEU A 575 -4.20 23.17 -2.41
C LEU A 575 -5.12 22.22 -3.18
N MET A 576 -4.75 20.93 -3.30
CA MET A 576 -5.58 19.96 -3.99
C MET A 576 -6.99 19.87 -3.40
N TRP A 577 -7.15 20.09 -2.08
CA TRP A 577 -8.46 20.02 -1.43
C TRP A 577 -9.41 21.11 -1.85
N ASP A 578 -8.90 22.27 -2.26
CA ASP A 578 -9.74 23.35 -2.81
C ASP A 578 -10.55 22.87 -4.03
N GLY A 579 -9.88 22.17 -4.95
CA GLY A 579 -10.51 21.56 -6.12
C GLY A 579 -11.33 20.32 -5.78
N ILE A 580 -10.76 19.36 -5.06
CA ILE A 580 -11.40 18.08 -4.73
C ILE A 580 -12.71 18.31 -3.97
N LEU A 581 -12.74 19.20 -2.98
CA LEU A 581 -13.94 19.52 -2.20
C LEU A 581 -14.83 20.61 -2.84
N SER A 582 -14.38 21.18 -3.97
CA SER A 582 -15.05 22.32 -4.63
C SER A 582 -15.28 23.51 -3.67
N LEU A 583 -14.25 23.82 -2.90
CA LEU A 583 -14.31 24.93 -1.92
C LEU A 583 -14.33 26.28 -2.63
N ASN A 584 -13.66 26.37 -3.78
CA ASN A 584 -13.54 27.60 -4.59
C ASN A 584 -13.06 28.79 -3.75
N LEU A 585 -12.05 28.56 -2.93
CA LEU A 585 -11.59 29.52 -1.93
C LEU A 585 -10.43 30.36 -2.45
N PHE A 586 -9.44 29.70 -3.07
CA PHE A 586 -8.27 30.37 -3.64
C PHE A 586 -8.49 30.68 -5.12
N PRO A 587 -8.06 31.88 -5.59
CA PRO A 587 -8.03 32.18 -7.02
C PRO A 587 -7.14 31.20 -7.78
N LYS A 588 -7.49 30.88 -9.02
CA LYS A 588 -6.71 29.92 -9.85
C LYS A 588 -5.25 30.34 -10.05
N GLU A 589 -5.00 31.63 -10.06
CA GLU A 589 -3.68 32.24 -10.20
C GLU A 589 -2.71 31.77 -9.13
N VAL A 590 -3.20 31.42 -7.93
CA VAL A 590 -2.37 30.85 -6.84
C VAL A 590 -1.78 29.52 -7.26
N ALA A 591 -2.61 28.60 -7.75
CA ALA A 591 -2.15 27.29 -8.22
C ALA A 591 -1.29 27.40 -9.49
N GLN A 592 -1.66 28.29 -10.42
CA GLN A 592 -0.92 28.53 -11.67
C GLN A 592 0.47 29.07 -11.40
N LYS A 593 0.61 30.05 -10.49
CA LYS A 593 1.89 30.63 -10.07
C LYS A 593 2.80 29.54 -9.48
N GLU A 594 2.32 28.77 -8.52
CA GLU A 594 3.05 27.68 -7.91
C GLU A 594 3.46 26.60 -8.92
N MET A 595 2.55 26.17 -9.80
CA MET A 595 2.85 25.18 -10.82
C MET A 595 3.94 25.63 -11.79
N ALA A 596 3.86 26.89 -12.25
CA ALA A 596 4.87 27.48 -13.14
C ALA A 596 6.25 27.54 -12.47
N PHE A 597 6.29 27.80 -11.16
CA PHE A 597 7.52 27.80 -10.37
C PHE A 597 8.06 26.39 -10.15
N TYR A 598 7.22 25.43 -9.75
CA TYR A 598 7.62 24.05 -9.47
C TYR A 598 8.25 23.36 -10.68
N LEU A 599 7.70 23.56 -11.88
CA LEU A 599 8.24 22.99 -13.11
C LEU A 599 9.68 23.43 -13.40
N LYS A 600 10.11 24.61 -12.88
CA LYS A 600 11.50 25.11 -12.97
C LYS A 600 12.41 24.57 -11.86
N LYS A 601 11.84 24.02 -10.78
CA LYS A 601 12.60 23.62 -9.57
C LYS A 601 12.83 22.11 -9.47
N GLN A 602 12.31 21.32 -10.41
CA GLN A 602 12.46 19.88 -10.39
C GLN A 602 13.92 19.44 -10.55
N ASN A 603 14.30 18.43 -9.79
CA ASN A 603 15.50 17.64 -9.98
C ASN A 603 15.21 16.40 -10.86
N ARG A 604 16.23 15.58 -11.11
CA ARG A 604 16.12 14.40 -11.96
C ARG A 604 14.99 13.43 -11.56
N TYR A 605 14.73 13.29 -10.26
CA TYR A 605 13.76 12.32 -9.72
C TYR A 605 12.57 12.97 -9.00
N GLY A 606 12.32 14.23 -9.25
CA GLY A 606 11.12 14.92 -8.80
C GLY A 606 11.37 16.31 -8.20
N LEU A 607 10.27 16.91 -7.76
CA LEU A 607 10.26 18.21 -7.11
C LEU A 607 10.69 18.07 -5.64
N PRO A 608 11.72 18.79 -5.16
CA PRO A 608 12.00 18.85 -3.72
C PRO A 608 10.78 19.32 -2.92
N LEU A 609 10.68 18.89 -1.65
CA LEU A 609 9.61 19.34 -0.76
C LEU A 609 9.61 20.86 -0.58
N ASP A 610 10.81 21.40 -0.40
CA ASP A 610 11.07 22.82 -0.22
C ASP A 610 12.54 23.17 -0.55
N ASN A 611 12.94 24.40 -0.31
CA ASN A 611 14.30 24.88 -0.60
C ASN A 611 15.36 24.48 0.44
N ARG A 612 14.98 23.84 1.56
CA ARG A 612 15.94 23.50 2.64
C ARG A 612 16.84 22.34 2.28
N ARG A 613 16.27 21.29 1.62
CA ARG A 613 17.03 20.10 1.18
C ARG A 613 16.43 19.51 -0.11
N PRO A 614 17.24 18.87 -0.97
CA PRO A 614 16.75 18.28 -2.21
C PRO A 614 16.12 16.89 -2.01
N TYR A 615 15.37 16.68 -0.94
CA TYR A 615 14.53 15.50 -0.76
C TYR A 615 13.05 15.84 -0.95
N THR A 616 12.24 14.81 -1.08
CA THR A 616 10.80 14.95 -1.25
C THR A 616 10.04 13.78 -0.64
N LYS A 617 8.70 13.93 -0.60
CA LYS A 617 7.76 12.84 -0.30
C LYS A 617 6.97 12.50 -1.55
N LEU A 618 6.85 11.19 -1.84
CA LEU A 618 6.15 10.69 -3.02
C LEU A 618 4.67 11.08 -3.06
N ASP A 619 3.99 10.94 -1.94
CA ASP A 619 2.60 11.32 -1.75
C ASP A 619 2.39 12.82 -2.05
N TRP A 620 3.25 13.70 -1.51
CA TRP A 620 3.15 15.15 -1.72
C TRP A 620 3.42 15.58 -3.15
N ILE A 621 4.34 14.90 -3.86
CA ILE A 621 4.52 15.15 -5.30
C ILE A 621 3.22 14.89 -6.06
N VAL A 622 2.54 13.77 -5.76
CA VAL A 622 1.29 13.43 -6.48
C VAL A 622 0.15 14.35 -6.08
N TRP A 623 0.08 14.79 -4.81
CA TRP A 623 -0.89 15.79 -4.37
C TRP A 623 -0.66 17.14 -5.07
N THR A 624 0.60 17.56 -5.15
CA THR A 624 1.00 18.75 -5.92
C THR A 624 0.65 18.60 -7.40
N ALA A 625 0.90 17.42 -7.99
CA ALA A 625 0.54 17.13 -9.37
C ALA A 625 -0.99 17.10 -9.60
N ALA A 626 -1.78 16.75 -8.57
CA ALA A 626 -3.25 16.77 -8.68
C ALA A 626 -3.84 18.18 -8.84
N VAL A 627 -3.05 19.23 -8.54
CA VAL A 627 -3.42 20.64 -8.76
C VAL A 627 -3.18 21.06 -10.21
N ALA A 628 -2.47 20.27 -11.02
CA ALA A 628 -2.16 20.59 -12.43
C ALA A 628 -3.40 20.76 -13.28
N GLU A 629 -3.43 21.81 -14.09
CA GLU A 629 -4.54 22.13 -15.00
C GLU A 629 -4.48 21.31 -16.30
N THR A 630 -3.27 20.88 -16.72
CA THR A 630 -3.09 20.13 -17.97
C THR A 630 -2.44 18.76 -17.74
N PRO A 631 -2.70 17.79 -18.62
CA PRO A 631 -2.04 16.49 -18.57
C PRO A 631 -0.51 16.58 -18.64
N GLU A 632 0.02 17.56 -19.39
CA GLU A 632 1.48 17.77 -19.55
C GLU A 632 2.12 18.20 -18.24
N GLN A 633 1.51 19.14 -17.51
CA GLN A 633 1.97 19.56 -16.17
C GLN A 633 1.96 18.38 -15.20
N PHE A 634 0.88 17.58 -15.20
CA PHE A 634 0.77 16.37 -14.39
C PHE A 634 1.92 15.39 -14.71
N GLN A 635 2.12 15.08 -16.00
CA GLN A 635 3.17 14.16 -16.44
C GLN A 635 4.58 14.68 -16.11
N ALA A 636 4.81 15.98 -16.17
CA ALA A 636 6.09 16.59 -15.83
C ALA A 636 6.48 16.36 -14.37
N LEU A 637 5.50 16.24 -13.44
CA LEU A 637 5.74 15.93 -12.02
C LEU A 637 5.80 14.41 -11.78
N ILE A 638 4.94 13.63 -12.45
CA ILE A 638 4.82 12.18 -12.20
C ILE A 638 5.94 11.37 -12.86
N SER A 639 6.42 11.76 -14.04
CA SER A 639 7.47 10.98 -14.72
C SER A 639 8.76 10.86 -13.93
N PRO A 640 9.31 11.93 -13.31
CA PRO A 640 10.46 11.82 -12.42
C PRO A 640 10.20 10.96 -11.16
N ALA A 641 9.01 11.05 -10.57
CA ALA A 641 8.62 10.22 -9.42
C ALA A 641 8.50 8.72 -9.79
N TYR A 642 8.01 8.42 -10.99
CA TYR A 642 8.05 7.06 -11.52
C TYR A 642 9.49 6.59 -11.74
N ASP A 643 10.33 7.44 -12.34
CA ASP A 643 11.74 7.11 -12.61
C ASP A 643 12.53 6.90 -11.29
N PHE A 644 12.15 7.56 -10.19
CA PHE A 644 12.63 7.22 -8.85
C PHE A 644 12.27 5.77 -8.49
N ALA A 645 11.00 5.39 -8.52
CA ALA A 645 10.56 4.05 -8.14
C ALA A 645 11.19 2.96 -9.03
N ASP A 646 11.38 3.25 -10.33
CA ASP A 646 11.94 2.32 -11.32
C ASP A 646 13.47 2.15 -11.20
N ARG A 647 14.18 3.19 -10.77
CA ARG A 647 15.65 3.26 -10.85
C ARG A 647 16.36 3.36 -9.52
N THR A 648 15.64 3.50 -8.42
CA THR A 648 16.28 3.61 -7.10
C THR A 648 17.27 2.47 -6.86
N PRO A 649 18.48 2.79 -6.38
CA PRO A 649 19.43 1.76 -5.95
C PRO A 649 19.05 1.15 -4.59
N THR A 650 18.18 1.80 -3.81
CA THR A 650 17.72 1.32 -2.52
C THR A 650 16.66 0.24 -2.70
N ARG A 651 16.96 -0.97 -2.25
CA ARG A 651 16.15 -2.18 -2.45
C ARG A 651 15.35 -2.50 -1.17
N VAL A 652 14.26 -1.75 -0.98
CA VAL A 652 13.31 -1.90 0.15
C VAL A 652 11.90 -1.70 -0.37
N PRO A 653 10.83 -2.06 0.38
CA PRO A 653 9.48 -1.62 0.05
C PRO A 653 9.46 -0.12 -0.21
N LEU A 654 8.63 0.33 -1.16
CA LEU A 654 8.66 1.69 -1.71
C LEU A 654 8.81 2.74 -0.61
N SER A 655 9.92 3.50 -0.65
CA SER A 655 10.14 4.65 0.22
C SER A 655 9.24 5.80 -0.23
N ASP A 656 8.63 6.49 0.71
CA ASP A 656 7.92 7.74 0.45
C ASP A 656 8.83 8.96 0.63
N TRP A 657 9.99 8.82 1.27
CA TRP A 657 10.95 9.90 1.53
C TRP A 657 12.32 9.61 0.90
N TYR A 658 12.67 10.37 -0.14
CA TYR A 658 13.83 10.09 -0.97
C TYR A 658 14.52 11.33 -1.52
N TRP A 659 15.80 11.20 -1.91
CA TRP A 659 16.57 12.26 -2.56
C TRP A 659 16.18 12.41 -4.03
N THR A 660 15.77 13.60 -4.42
CA THR A 660 15.35 13.91 -5.80
C THR A 660 16.53 13.98 -6.78
N THR A 661 17.76 14.00 -6.30
CA THR A 661 19.00 14.08 -7.10
C THR A 661 19.49 12.72 -7.59
N ASP A 662 19.42 11.67 -6.75
CA ASP A 662 20.05 10.37 -7.02
C ASP A 662 19.13 9.17 -6.77
N ALA A 663 17.88 9.40 -6.37
CA ALA A 663 16.88 8.38 -6.09
C ALA A 663 17.20 7.48 -4.88
N THR A 664 18.13 7.82 -4.00
CA THR A 664 18.36 7.07 -2.78
C THR A 664 17.31 7.39 -1.72
N GLN A 665 16.99 6.41 -0.89
CA GLN A 665 16.12 6.58 0.27
C GLN A 665 16.76 7.56 1.27
N VAL A 666 15.96 8.46 1.84
CA VAL A 666 16.36 9.24 3.02
C VAL A 666 15.96 8.50 4.28
N GLY A 667 14.72 8.10 4.36
CA GLY A 667 14.11 7.33 5.43
C GLY A 667 12.73 6.82 5.00
N PHE A 668 11.99 6.23 5.93
CA PHE A 668 10.65 5.68 5.73
C PHE A 668 10.57 4.61 4.63
N GLN A 669 9.80 3.59 4.85
CA GLN A 669 9.47 2.56 3.86
C GLN A 669 8.21 1.81 4.30
N ALA A 670 7.57 1.11 3.38
CA ALA A 670 6.41 0.28 3.66
C ALA A 670 5.23 1.03 4.34
N ARG A 671 5.21 2.37 4.27
CA ARG A 671 4.17 3.20 4.90
C ARG A 671 2.88 3.23 4.07
N SER A 672 1.75 3.43 4.75
CA SER A 672 0.44 3.58 4.10
C SER A 672 0.31 4.87 3.29
N VAL A 673 1.09 5.90 3.60
CA VAL A 673 1.02 7.25 3.02
C VAL A 673 1.11 7.26 1.49
N VAL A 674 1.74 6.24 0.88
CA VAL A 674 1.78 6.09 -0.58
C VAL A 674 0.38 5.91 -1.20
N GLY A 675 -0.65 5.64 -0.40
CA GLY A 675 -2.05 5.73 -0.83
C GLY A 675 -2.44 7.10 -1.38
N GLY A 676 -1.68 8.15 -1.01
CA GLY A 676 -1.79 9.50 -1.55
C GLY A 676 -1.57 9.61 -3.06
N VAL A 677 -0.91 8.62 -3.65
CA VAL A 677 -0.78 8.50 -5.13
C VAL A 677 -2.15 8.50 -5.83
N PHE A 678 -3.21 8.09 -5.13
CA PHE A 678 -4.58 8.10 -5.65
C PHE A 678 -5.24 9.49 -5.67
N ALA A 679 -4.58 10.56 -5.22
CA ALA A 679 -5.14 11.93 -5.20
C ALA A 679 -5.66 12.37 -6.58
N LYS A 680 -4.95 12.03 -7.66
CA LYS A 680 -5.40 12.31 -9.04
C LYS A 680 -6.78 11.71 -9.35
N MET A 681 -7.12 10.57 -8.78
CA MET A 681 -8.41 9.90 -9.02
C MET A 681 -9.59 10.65 -8.38
N LEU A 682 -9.36 11.40 -7.31
CA LEU A 682 -10.38 12.22 -6.67
C LEU A 682 -10.69 13.49 -7.46
N THR A 683 -9.83 13.92 -8.39
CA THR A 683 -10.09 15.07 -9.27
C THR A 683 -11.08 14.75 -10.39
N ASP A 684 -11.30 13.47 -10.73
CA ASP A 684 -12.34 13.02 -11.64
C ASP A 684 -13.57 12.53 -10.88
N SER A 685 -14.58 13.38 -10.78
CA SER A 685 -15.82 13.07 -10.03
C SER A 685 -16.58 11.84 -10.57
N ARG A 686 -16.43 11.49 -11.87
CA ARG A 686 -17.08 10.32 -12.46
C ARG A 686 -16.36 9.04 -12.05
N ALA A 687 -15.02 9.03 -12.16
CA ALA A 687 -14.20 7.90 -11.70
C ALA A 687 -14.39 7.69 -10.20
N TRP A 688 -14.38 8.75 -9.39
CA TRP A 688 -14.58 8.66 -7.95
C TRP A 688 -15.95 8.07 -7.60
N LYS A 689 -17.03 8.60 -8.15
CA LYS A 689 -18.40 8.05 -7.95
C LYS A 689 -18.50 6.58 -8.37
N LYS A 690 -17.93 6.22 -9.52
CA LYS A 690 -17.90 4.83 -10.04
C LYS A 690 -17.31 3.86 -9.02
N TRP A 691 -16.15 4.19 -8.46
CA TRP A 691 -15.43 3.29 -7.55
C TRP A 691 -16.01 3.29 -6.14
N ALA A 692 -16.36 4.43 -5.60
CA ALA A 692 -17.02 4.52 -4.29
C ALA A 692 -18.37 3.81 -4.25
N ALA A 693 -19.13 3.82 -5.36
CA ALA A 693 -20.39 3.09 -5.46
C ALA A 693 -20.24 1.56 -5.41
N LYS A 694 -19.09 1.01 -5.86
CA LYS A 694 -18.82 -0.45 -5.76
C LYS A 694 -18.69 -0.92 -4.31
N ALA A 695 -18.27 -0.04 -3.40
CA ALA A 695 -18.05 -0.35 -1.99
C ALA A 695 -19.31 -0.24 -1.12
N LYS A 696 -20.44 0.26 -1.67
CA LYS A 696 -21.70 0.30 -0.92
C LYS A 696 -22.26 -1.13 -0.81
N PRO A 697 -22.66 -1.60 0.40
CA PRO A 697 -23.31 -2.89 0.53
C PRO A 697 -24.49 -2.96 -0.43
N SER A 698 -24.61 -4.05 -1.17
CA SER A 698 -25.83 -4.26 -1.95
C SER A 698 -26.99 -4.32 -0.96
N SER A 699 -28.04 -3.55 -1.17
CA SER A 699 -29.24 -3.50 -0.33
C SER A 699 -30.02 -4.83 -0.33
N LYS A 700 -29.35 -5.93 -0.70
CA LYS A 700 -29.85 -7.30 -0.78
C LYS A 700 -28.85 -8.27 -0.12
N GLN A 701 -28.66 -8.16 1.18
CA GLN A 701 -28.15 -9.26 2.02
C GLN A 701 -28.81 -9.20 3.38
#